data_b2fbe539216d3b597e6db23b8b75450b
#
_entry.id   b2fbe539216d3b597e6db23b8b75450b
#
_cell.length_a   1.000
_cell.length_b   1.000
_cell.length_c   1.000
_cell.angle_alpha   90.00
_cell.angle_beta   90.00
_cell.angle_gamma   90.00
#
_symmetry.space_group_name_H-M   'P 1'
#
loop_
_entity.id
_entity.type
_entity.pdbx_description
1 polymer ?
#
loop_
_entity_poly.entity_id
_entity_poly.type
_entity_poly.pdbx_seq_one_letter_code
_entity_poly.pdbx_strand_id
1 'polypeptide(L)'
;LEGITVYNESQITKYQGRLNDGLYDAYIGARVKDGRFPSILDATNMPEEYQQDYIYTFGGEFLNYLAKTYGEAKFTQFFEVNGGQIGNILFTPAIGVDRSARKVFGKSFPELWRDWSQAEAERFRNFTYEGRQLTKRGWYASNLQSYRGKLYYQRFYPVKTGAFAGYNLGELVEYDPQTGGEKALVTIGNDFSANLRVRDGRIYYATSERKPGYANASELSYGYYNVLRQYDLTTRKDRVILRDEFRGFEVLDNGQILYSKQLQKEFGSELYRLDPATGKPQFLFKTAYLIDEIVSAAGRLVVNARRDWASNDLYLLNLTGPIFTPLVATPYVEKGIYSSGDRLFFTANYQKNSSIYCYDFTNAKISRLTENGWVSNPVYDQATNQLYFLQLSSYGMDLYQKTAVFREYQLPVAPPTVKPVYNLKESEITPGAYRDNLKTLAPCLWVPVIDTDKDEYGVQISGGDAVMDFPGYTATLQYNTKEREFLGDLAVELNYFAPFQSTLTLSRTVDEDEMEWMFRYPVLNRLSPGFSQLAVGASLIKDEDYRGVGVTPFVQLGIQYPKSKLNLQVSSAQSRLKNDENRSGFYATADWNQYFGENQIHLWAKYLDDPKNPDAVFDEIRGYDVELAAKKGKMYTLEYSRPLFQIHNGLWNPSVYFENLSGTLFMDGALPDIGERQSSWGVELHLETKLLYGYISCDWGGRYAHNREGDNRYEVFVKTEL
;
A
#
# COMPACT_ATOMS: atom_id res chain seq x y z
N LEU A 1 -12.93 5.78 -12.30
CA LEU A 1 -12.07 6.98 -12.21
C LEU A 1 -10.61 6.62 -12.54
N GLU A 2 -10.02 5.59 -11.93
CA GLU A 2 -8.61 5.25 -12.12
C GLU A 2 -8.23 4.93 -13.57
N GLY A 3 -9.12 4.26 -14.30
CA GLY A 3 -8.88 3.96 -15.72
C GLY A 3 -8.74 5.19 -16.61
N ILE A 4 -9.49 6.28 -16.35
CA ILE A 4 -9.38 7.53 -17.13
C ILE A 4 -8.07 8.25 -16.85
N THR A 5 -7.56 8.18 -15.63
CA THR A 5 -6.25 8.73 -15.26
C THR A 5 -5.15 8.04 -16.06
N VAL A 6 -5.16 6.70 -16.10
CA VAL A 6 -4.21 5.87 -16.87
C VAL A 6 -4.31 6.17 -18.37
N TYR A 7 -5.52 6.31 -18.89
CA TYR A 7 -5.72 6.68 -20.29
C TYR A 7 -5.10 8.04 -20.61
N ASN A 8 -5.44 9.08 -19.83
CA ASN A 8 -4.97 10.44 -20.07
C ASN A 8 -3.45 10.59 -19.95
N GLU A 9 -2.81 10.02 -18.92
CA GLU A 9 -1.34 10.09 -18.81
C GLU A 9 -0.62 9.45 -20.00
N SER A 10 -1.25 8.46 -20.64
CA SER A 10 -0.67 7.73 -21.76
C SER A 10 -0.88 8.45 -23.12
N GLN A 11 -1.64 9.55 -23.15
CA GLN A 11 -1.81 10.38 -24.34
C GLN A 11 -0.74 11.48 -24.47
N ILE A 12 0.06 11.74 -23.41
CA ILE A 12 1.06 12.82 -23.40
C ILE A 12 2.16 12.55 -24.43
N THR A 13 2.74 11.35 -24.42
CA THR A 13 3.69 10.89 -25.45
C THR A 13 3.53 9.39 -25.69
N LYS A 14 3.99 8.88 -26.82
CA LYS A 14 3.96 7.43 -27.11
C LYS A 14 4.97 6.60 -26.30
N TYR A 15 5.81 7.23 -25.49
CA TYR A 15 6.84 6.58 -24.67
C TYR A 15 6.54 6.65 -23.18
N GLN A 16 5.58 7.48 -22.79
CA GLN A 16 5.21 7.72 -21.38
C GLN A 16 3.78 7.26 -21.12
N GLY A 17 3.50 6.98 -19.85
CA GLY A 17 2.22 6.46 -19.42
C GLY A 17 2.14 4.94 -19.41
N ARG A 18 1.34 4.41 -18.51
CA ARG A 18 1.25 2.97 -18.21
C ARG A 18 0.72 2.11 -19.36
N LEU A 19 -0.05 2.69 -20.31
CA LEU A 19 -0.50 1.98 -21.52
C LEU A 19 0.58 1.89 -22.61
N ASN A 20 1.69 2.60 -22.46
CA ASN A 20 2.75 2.66 -23.47
C ASN A 20 4.00 1.84 -23.10
N ASP A 21 4.21 1.50 -21.83
CA ASP A 21 5.39 0.79 -21.36
C ASP A 21 5.34 -0.73 -21.61
N GLY A 22 4.14 -1.29 -21.86
CA GLY A 22 3.90 -2.70 -22.14
C GLY A 22 3.68 -3.59 -20.92
N LEU A 23 3.77 -3.07 -19.70
CA LEU A 23 3.51 -3.84 -18.49
C LEU A 23 2.04 -4.27 -18.42
N TYR A 24 1.11 -3.38 -18.75
CA TYR A 24 -0.32 -3.69 -18.76
C TYR A 24 -0.67 -4.69 -19.86
N ASP A 25 -0.06 -4.56 -21.03
CA ASP A 25 -0.16 -5.57 -22.10
C ASP A 25 0.28 -6.96 -21.59
N ALA A 26 1.36 -7.04 -20.82
CA ALA A 26 1.86 -8.29 -20.27
C ALA A 26 0.93 -8.87 -19.20
N TYR A 27 0.32 -8.04 -18.36
CA TYR A 27 -0.69 -8.47 -17.39
C TYR A 27 -1.91 -9.08 -18.09
N ILE A 28 -2.42 -8.43 -19.11
CA ILE A 28 -3.57 -8.92 -19.88
C ILE A 28 -3.20 -10.19 -20.67
N GLY A 29 -2.05 -10.19 -21.35
CA GLY A 29 -1.57 -11.34 -22.09
C GLY A 29 -1.37 -12.59 -21.23
N ALA A 30 -0.81 -12.43 -20.02
CA ALA A 30 -0.65 -13.50 -19.07
C ALA A 30 -2.01 -14.10 -18.62
N ARG A 31 -3.02 -13.26 -18.39
CA ARG A 31 -4.36 -13.72 -18.00
C ARG A 31 -5.12 -14.37 -19.13
N VAL A 32 -5.00 -13.87 -20.36
CA VAL A 32 -5.53 -14.54 -21.54
C VAL A 32 -4.89 -15.91 -21.70
N LYS A 33 -3.55 -16.00 -21.58
CA LYS A 33 -2.79 -17.24 -21.70
C LYS A 33 -3.22 -18.30 -20.71
N ASP A 34 -3.46 -17.90 -19.47
CA ASP A 34 -3.78 -18.83 -18.37
C ASP A 34 -5.30 -19.03 -18.18
N GLY A 35 -6.15 -18.42 -19.03
CA GLY A 35 -7.62 -18.52 -18.94
C GLY A 35 -8.20 -17.83 -17.70
N ARG A 36 -7.54 -16.78 -17.20
CA ARG A 36 -7.89 -16.05 -15.97
C ARG A 36 -8.25 -14.59 -16.22
N PHE A 37 -8.78 -14.26 -17.39
CA PHE A 37 -9.25 -12.91 -17.65
C PHE A 37 -10.41 -12.59 -16.70
N PRO A 38 -10.34 -11.49 -15.92
CA PRO A 38 -11.32 -11.22 -14.89
C PRO A 38 -12.68 -10.83 -15.47
N SER A 39 -13.74 -11.13 -14.71
CA SER A 39 -15.03 -10.50 -14.96
C SER A 39 -14.95 -8.98 -14.65
N ILE A 40 -15.91 -8.21 -15.14
CA ILE A 40 -15.99 -6.79 -14.79
C ILE A 40 -16.18 -6.58 -13.28
N LEU A 41 -16.84 -7.53 -12.62
CA LEU A 41 -17.01 -7.51 -11.16
C LEU A 41 -15.68 -7.71 -10.44
N ASP A 42 -14.88 -8.71 -10.84
CA ASP A 42 -13.58 -8.97 -10.24
C ASP A 42 -12.60 -7.83 -10.51
N ALA A 43 -12.62 -7.26 -11.72
CA ALA A 43 -11.77 -6.13 -12.07
C ALA A 43 -12.11 -4.86 -11.26
N THR A 44 -13.35 -4.72 -10.80
CA THR A 44 -13.81 -3.57 -10.02
C THR A 44 -13.62 -3.79 -8.52
N ASN A 45 -13.85 -5.00 -8.02
CA ASN A 45 -13.85 -5.29 -6.58
C ASN A 45 -12.52 -5.89 -6.07
N MET A 46 -11.63 -6.28 -6.98
CA MET A 46 -10.27 -6.76 -6.69
C MET A 46 -10.24 -7.84 -5.60
N PRO A 47 -10.76 -9.06 -5.85
CA PRO A 47 -10.65 -10.15 -4.89
C PRO A 47 -9.18 -10.45 -4.57
N GLU A 48 -8.89 -10.78 -3.32
CA GLU A 48 -7.52 -10.89 -2.75
C GLU A 48 -6.58 -11.86 -3.46
N GLU A 49 -7.11 -12.87 -4.14
CA GLU A 49 -6.31 -13.82 -4.94
C GLU A 49 -5.61 -13.16 -6.14
N TYR A 50 -5.97 -11.93 -6.46
CA TYR A 50 -5.40 -11.16 -7.53
C TYR A 50 -4.57 -10.01 -6.99
N GLN A 51 -3.29 -10.18 -6.88
CA GLN A 51 -2.32 -9.26 -6.28
C GLN A 51 -1.95 -8.07 -7.17
N GLN A 52 -2.90 -7.47 -7.88
CA GLN A 52 -2.61 -6.44 -8.87
C GLN A 52 -3.69 -5.37 -8.84
N ASP A 53 -3.26 -4.14 -9.11
CA ASP A 53 -4.14 -2.97 -9.22
C ASP A 53 -5.06 -3.06 -10.44
N TYR A 54 -6.07 -3.92 -10.37
CA TYR A 54 -6.98 -4.21 -11.47
C TYR A 54 -7.71 -2.97 -11.97
N ILE A 55 -8.12 -2.08 -11.09
CA ILE A 55 -8.81 -0.85 -11.46
C ILE A 55 -7.95 0.04 -12.36
N TYR A 56 -6.62 0.05 -12.17
CA TYR A 56 -5.69 0.76 -13.05
C TYR A 56 -5.44 0.00 -14.33
N THR A 57 -5.06 -1.27 -14.24
CA THR A 57 -4.68 -2.08 -15.40
C THR A 57 -5.85 -2.32 -16.33
N PHE A 58 -6.91 -2.95 -15.81
CA PHE A 58 -8.08 -3.29 -16.62
C PHE A 58 -8.95 -2.08 -16.93
N GLY A 59 -9.07 -1.15 -15.97
CA GLY A 59 -9.78 0.12 -16.21
C GLY A 59 -9.11 0.95 -17.30
N GLY A 60 -7.77 1.08 -17.27
CA GLY A 60 -7.01 1.82 -18.28
C GLY A 60 -7.10 1.21 -19.67
N GLU A 61 -6.87 -0.10 -19.81
CA GLU A 61 -6.92 -0.80 -21.09
C GLU A 61 -8.35 -0.88 -21.65
N PHE A 62 -9.35 -1.07 -20.79
CA PHE A 62 -10.75 -1.07 -21.22
C PHE A 62 -11.17 0.32 -21.77
N LEU A 63 -10.83 1.40 -21.08
CA LEU A 63 -11.15 2.75 -21.57
C LEU A 63 -10.37 3.09 -22.85
N ASN A 64 -9.12 2.66 -22.96
CA ASN A 64 -8.33 2.75 -24.20
C ASN A 64 -8.99 1.99 -25.37
N TYR A 65 -9.51 0.78 -25.09
CA TYR A 65 -10.29 0.03 -26.10
C TYR A 65 -11.54 0.80 -26.55
N LEU A 66 -12.29 1.39 -25.61
CA LEU A 66 -13.48 2.18 -25.95
C LEU A 66 -13.14 3.39 -26.82
N ALA A 67 -12.09 4.14 -26.45
CA ALA A 67 -11.64 5.30 -27.22
C ALA A 67 -11.21 4.90 -28.63
N LYS A 68 -10.44 3.82 -28.78
CA LYS A 68 -10.01 3.31 -30.09
C LYS A 68 -11.12 2.72 -30.95
N THR A 69 -12.08 2.03 -30.32
CA THR A 69 -13.15 1.33 -31.04
C THR A 69 -14.28 2.28 -31.46
N TYR A 70 -14.66 3.21 -30.59
CA TYR A 70 -15.79 4.09 -30.83
C TYR A 70 -15.40 5.53 -31.21
N GLY A 71 -14.11 5.88 -31.10
CA GLY A 71 -13.53 7.18 -31.38
C GLY A 71 -13.62 8.17 -30.21
N GLU A 72 -12.66 9.09 -30.14
CA GLU A 72 -12.50 10.10 -29.09
C GLU A 72 -13.77 10.94 -28.85
N ALA A 73 -14.49 11.30 -29.90
CA ALA A 73 -15.69 12.12 -29.75
C ALA A 73 -16.79 11.41 -28.94
N LYS A 74 -17.04 10.12 -29.21
CA LYS A 74 -18.01 9.34 -28.43
C LYS A 74 -17.47 9.04 -27.03
N PHE A 75 -16.18 8.81 -26.90
CA PHE A 75 -15.54 8.60 -25.62
C PHE A 75 -15.73 9.82 -24.70
N THR A 76 -15.43 11.03 -25.19
CA THR A 76 -15.70 12.29 -24.47
C THR A 76 -17.18 12.48 -24.15
N GLN A 77 -18.05 12.26 -25.15
CA GLN A 77 -19.50 12.35 -24.98
C GLN A 77 -20.02 11.44 -23.87
N PHE A 78 -19.41 10.25 -23.68
CA PHE A 78 -19.81 9.35 -22.61
C PHE A 78 -19.62 10.00 -21.22
N PHE A 79 -18.48 10.66 -20.97
CA PHE A 79 -18.22 11.34 -19.71
C PHE A 79 -19.13 12.55 -19.50
N GLU A 80 -19.40 13.32 -20.53
CA GLU A 80 -20.36 14.44 -20.48
C GLU A 80 -21.77 13.96 -20.15
N VAL A 81 -22.25 12.92 -20.83
CA VAL A 81 -23.56 12.33 -20.57
C VAL A 81 -23.66 11.73 -19.19
N ASN A 82 -22.59 11.04 -18.72
CA ASN A 82 -22.59 10.41 -17.41
C ASN A 82 -22.51 11.47 -16.28
N GLY A 83 -21.67 12.49 -16.41
CA GLY A 83 -21.50 13.55 -15.43
C GLY A 83 -22.71 14.51 -15.37
N GLY A 84 -23.43 14.69 -16.47
CA GLY A 84 -24.61 15.58 -16.53
C GLY A 84 -25.91 14.97 -15.96
N GLN A 85 -25.88 13.76 -15.38
CA GLN A 85 -27.09 13.11 -14.85
C GLN A 85 -27.23 13.34 -13.35
N ILE A 86 -28.19 14.19 -12.94
CA ILE A 86 -28.52 14.45 -11.53
C ILE A 86 -28.89 13.16 -10.77
N GLY A 87 -29.52 12.20 -11.44
CA GLY A 87 -29.85 10.89 -10.84
C GLY A 87 -28.62 10.09 -10.38
N ASN A 88 -27.43 10.35 -10.93
CA ASN A 88 -26.18 9.71 -10.49
C ASN A 88 -25.70 10.22 -9.13
N ILE A 89 -26.12 11.41 -8.73
CA ILE A 89 -25.79 12.02 -7.43
C ILE A 89 -26.67 11.45 -6.31
N LEU A 90 -27.96 11.19 -6.61
CA LEU A 90 -28.96 10.83 -5.61
C LEU A 90 -29.18 9.32 -5.44
N PHE A 91 -29.01 8.53 -6.52
CA PHE A 91 -29.41 7.11 -6.55
C PHE A 91 -28.31 6.15 -7.01
N THR A 92 -27.07 6.52 -6.81
CA THR A 92 -25.89 5.73 -7.13
C THR A 92 -25.36 5.86 -8.56
N PRO A 93 -24.03 5.98 -8.72
CA PRO A 93 -23.34 5.89 -10.01
C PRO A 93 -23.66 4.57 -10.77
N ALA A 94 -24.12 3.56 -10.04
CA ALA A 94 -24.39 2.21 -10.51
C ALA A 94 -25.45 2.11 -11.62
N ILE A 95 -26.55 2.87 -11.52
CA ILE A 95 -27.63 2.82 -12.52
C ILE A 95 -27.30 3.71 -13.70
N GLY A 96 -26.58 4.81 -13.46
CA GLY A 96 -26.26 5.82 -14.48
C GLY A 96 -25.22 5.37 -15.49
N VAL A 97 -24.19 4.64 -15.09
CA VAL A 97 -23.10 4.19 -15.98
C VAL A 97 -23.61 3.37 -17.15
N ASP A 98 -24.41 2.34 -16.92
CA ASP A 98 -24.97 1.51 -17.99
C ASP A 98 -25.95 2.27 -18.90
N ARG A 99 -26.75 3.15 -18.32
CA ARG A 99 -27.65 4.01 -19.10
C ARG A 99 -26.87 4.94 -20.02
N SER A 100 -25.82 5.56 -19.50
CA SER A 100 -24.94 6.45 -20.27
C SER A 100 -24.21 5.68 -21.37
N ALA A 101 -23.68 4.50 -21.06
CA ALA A 101 -23.01 3.64 -22.02
C ALA A 101 -23.94 3.19 -23.16
N ARG A 102 -25.15 2.73 -22.85
CA ARG A 102 -26.16 2.38 -23.86
C ARG A 102 -26.54 3.57 -24.74
N LYS A 103 -26.66 4.77 -24.16
CA LYS A 103 -26.98 5.99 -24.92
C LYS A 103 -25.88 6.37 -25.91
N VAL A 104 -24.60 6.19 -25.55
CA VAL A 104 -23.46 6.65 -26.36
C VAL A 104 -22.88 5.53 -27.22
N PHE A 105 -22.67 4.35 -26.66
CA PHE A 105 -22.03 3.20 -27.32
C PHE A 105 -23.04 2.16 -27.83
N GLY A 106 -24.30 2.22 -27.41
CA GLY A 106 -25.36 1.26 -27.78
C GLY A 106 -25.34 -0.02 -26.94
N LYS A 107 -24.46 -0.16 -25.95
CA LYS A 107 -24.27 -1.34 -25.12
C LYS A 107 -24.05 -0.96 -23.66
N SER A 108 -24.38 -1.88 -22.72
CA SER A 108 -24.01 -1.75 -21.32
C SER A 108 -22.53 -2.00 -21.07
N PHE A 109 -21.98 -1.60 -19.92
CA PHE A 109 -20.59 -1.87 -19.57
C PHE A 109 -20.24 -3.37 -19.56
N PRO A 110 -21.06 -4.28 -18.99
CA PRO A 110 -20.79 -5.72 -19.10
C PRO A 110 -20.76 -6.26 -20.54
N GLU A 111 -21.59 -5.72 -21.45
CA GLU A 111 -21.55 -6.08 -22.86
C GLU A 111 -20.28 -5.57 -23.54
N LEU A 112 -19.89 -4.32 -23.29
CA LEU A 112 -18.66 -3.71 -23.78
C LEU A 112 -17.40 -4.44 -23.24
N TRP A 113 -17.44 -4.84 -21.96
CA TRP A 113 -16.38 -5.65 -21.35
C TRP A 113 -16.21 -7.01 -22.02
N ARG A 114 -17.29 -7.67 -22.33
CA ARG A 114 -17.29 -8.95 -23.05
C ARG A 114 -16.68 -8.80 -24.44
N ASP A 115 -17.09 -7.78 -25.18
CA ASP A 115 -16.53 -7.50 -26.51
C ASP A 115 -15.02 -7.24 -26.42
N TRP A 116 -14.59 -6.46 -25.44
CA TRP A 116 -13.18 -6.19 -25.18
C TRP A 116 -12.42 -7.46 -24.78
N SER A 117 -12.93 -8.27 -23.88
CA SER A 117 -12.29 -9.52 -23.47
C SER A 117 -12.07 -10.49 -24.64
N GLN A 118 -13.02 -10.53 -25.58
CA GLN A 118 -12.87 -11.30 -26.82
C GLN A 118 -11.80 -10.71 -27.75
N ALA A 119 -11.74 -9.39 -27.86
CA ALA A 119 -10.71 -8.73 -28.65
C ALA A 119 -9.30 -8.98 -28.06
N GLU A 120 -9.15 -8.94 -26.74
CA GLU A 120 -7.88 -9.24 -26.07
C GLU A 120 -7.50 -10.73 -26.17
N ALA A 121 -8.47 -11.62 -26.10
CA ALA A 121 -8.24 -13.06 -26.32
C ALA A 121 -7.65 -13.33 -27.74
N GLU A 122 -8.14 -12.64 -28.76
CA GLU A 122 -7.59 -12.74 -30.13
C GLU A 122 -6.22 -12.04 -30.23
N ARG A 123 -6.06 -10.85 -29.63
CA ARG A 123 -4.81 -10.08 -29.63
C ARG A 123 -3.66 -10.88 -29.01
N PHE A 124 -3.91 -11.57 -27.91
CA PHE A 124 -2.91 -12.31 -27.14
C PHE A 124 -2.95 -13.84 -27.34
N ARG A 125 -3.64 -14.34 -28.34
CA ARG A 125 -3.73 -15.79 -28.62
C ARG A 125 -2.39 -16.50 -28.72
N ASN A 126 -1.34 -15.79 -29.17
CA ASN A 126 0.03 -16.30 -29.34
C ASN A 126 0.95 -15.87 -28.18
N PHE A 127 0.43 -15.29 -27.10
CA PHE A 127 1.24 -14.91 -25.95
C PHE A 127 1.90 -16.15 -25.32
N THR A 128 3.19 -16.06 -25.03
CA THR A 128 3.97 -17.15 -24.42
C THR A 128 4.89 -16.63 -23.35
N TYR A 129 5.22 -17.49 -22.42
CA TYR A 129 6.24 -17.26 -21.42
C TYR A 129 7.62 -17.65 -21.96
N GLU A 130 8.67 -16.97 -21.45
CA GLU A 130 10.06 -17.32 -21.75
C GLU A 130 10.54 -18.45 -20.82
N GLY A 131 11.24 -19.44 -21.39
CA GLY A 131 11.92 -20.46 -20.64
C GLY A 131 11.03 -21.36 -19.76
N ARG A 132 11.66 -21.97 -18.75
CA ARG A 132 11.01 -22.90 -17.80
C ARG A 132 10.78 -22.21 -16.46
N GLN A 133 9.58 -22.26 -15.95
CA GLN A 133 9.22 -21.77 -14.61
C GLN A 133 9.87 -22.66 -13.53
N LEU A 134 10.50 -22.02 -12.53
CA LEU A 134 11.16 -22.69 -11.42
C LEU A 134 10.37 -22.58 -10.12
N THR A 135 9.71 -21.44 -9.87
CA THR A 135 8.84 -21.25 -8.72
C THR A 135 7.40 -21.00 -9.19
N LYS A 136 6.44 -21.30 -8.33
CA LYS A 136 5.01 -21.09 -8.58
C LYS A 136 4.36 -20.45 -7.35
N ARG A 137 4.97 -19.40 -6.85
CA ARG A 137 4.44 -18.68 -5.69
C ARG A 137 3.41 -17.64 -6.10
N GLY A 138 3.57 -17.05 -7.29
CA GLY A 138 2.64 -16.12 -7.88
C GLY A 138 2.55 -14.78 -7.15
N TRP A 139 3.58 -14.42 -6.37
CA TRP A 139 3.64 -13.17 -5.66
C TRP A 139 4.61 -12.21 -6.36
N TYR A 140 4.87 -11.08 -5.75
CA TYR A 140 5.86 -10.15 -6.29
C TYR A 140 7.26 -10.60 -5.88
N ALA A 141 8.15 -10.76 -6.87
CA ALA A 141 9.56 -11.05 -6.66
C ALA A 141 10.43 -9.97 -7.31
N SER A 142 11.59 -9.66 -6.73
CA SER A 142 12.51 -8.64 -7.23
C SER A 142 13.96 -8.91 -6.83
N ASN A 143 14.89 -8.17 -7.44
CA ASN A 143 16.29 -8.08 -7.06
C ASN A 143 17.03 -9.43 -7.06
N LEU A 144 16.92 -10.19 -8.14
CA LEU A 144 17.58 -11.48 -8.30
C LEU A 144 19.11 -11.32 -8.38
N GLN A 145 19.85 -12.12 -7.62
CA GLN A 145 21.31 -12.20 -7.59
C GLN A 145 21.76 -13.65 -7.56
N SER A 146 23.02 -13.94 -7.93
CA SER A 146 23.63 -15.27 -7.79
C SER A 146 24.90 -15.23 -6.96
N TYR A 147 25.13 -16.31 -6.22
CA TYR A 147 26.37 -16.53 -5.51
C TYR A 147 26.60 -18.02 -5.27
N ARG A 148 27.76 -18.55 -5.71
CA ARG A 148 28.15 -19.96 -5.55
C ARG A 148 27.10 -20.98 -6.00
N GLY A 149 26.51 -20.73 -7.19
CA GLY A 149 25.51 -21.61 -7.80
C GLY A 149 24.12 -21.54 -7.18
N LYS A 150 23.88 -20.67 -6.21
CA LYS A 150 22.57 -20.38 -5.64
C LYS A 150 22.06 -19.03 -6.07
N LEU A 151 20.74 -18.87 -6.05
CA LEU A 151 20.06 -17.62 -6.36
C LEU A 151 19.48 -17.00 -5.09
N TYR A 152 19.52 -15.69 -5.02
CA TYR A 152 19.00 -14.90 -3.90
C TYR A 152 18.10 -13.81 -4.45
N TYR A 153 16.91 -13.62 -3.84
CA TYR A 153 15.96 -12.61 -4.26
C TYR A 153 15.05 -12.18 -3.12
N GLN A 154 14.37 -11.08 -3.32
CA GLN A 154 13.31 -10.61 -2.42
C GLN A 154 11.96 -11.10 -2.93
N ARG A 155 11.12 -11.57 -2.02
CA ARG A 155 9.77 -12.04 -2.29
C ARG A 155 8.80 -11.32 -1.38
N PHE A 156 7.70 -10.82 -1.94
CA PHE A 156 6.62 -10.16 -1.21
C PHE A 156 5.32 -10.91 -1.43
N TYR A 157 4.56 -11.11 -0.36
CA TYR A 157 3.28 -11.77 -0.38
C TYR A 157 2.29 -11.11 0.57
N PRO A 158 0.97 -11.14 0.26
CA PRO A 158 -0.05 -10.54 1.10
C PRO A 158 -0.26 -11.35 2.38
N VAL A 159 -0.42 -10.64 3.48
CA VAL A 159 -0.84 -11.18 4.78
C VAL A 159 -2.13 -10.49 5.15
N LYS A 160 -3.21 -11.24 5.26
CA LYS A 160 -4.50 -10.73 5.72
C LYS A 160 -4.47 -10.53 7.23
N THR A 161 -4.94 -9.38 7.70
CA THR A 161 -4.95 -9.00 9.11
C THR A 161 -6.34 -8.62 9.63
N GLY A 162 -7.36 -8.88 8.86
CA GLY A 162 -8.77 -8.61 9.15
C GLY A 162 -9.62 -8.71 7.89
N ALA A 163 -10.91 -8.46 7.98
CA ALA A 163 -11.84 -8.52 6.86
C ALA A 163 -11.46 -7.53 5.73
N PHE A 164 -11.01 -6.33 6.11
CA PHE A 164 -10.71 -5.23 5.19
C PHE A 164 -9.26 -4.74 5.29
N ALA A 165 -8.40 -5.43 6.02
CA ALA A 165 -7.03 -5.01 6.27
C ALA A 165 -6.03 -6.10 5.91
N GLY A 166 -4.92 -5.68 5.33
CA GLY A 166 -3.80 -6.54 5.01
C GLY A 166 -2.54 -5.74 4.77
N TYR A 167 -1.42 -6.43 4.65
CA TYR A 167 -0.15 -5.82 4.26
C TYR A 167 0.69 -6.84 3.49
N ASN A 168 1.64 -6.35 2.70
CA ASN A 168 2.59 -7.21 2.03
C ASN A 168 3.79 -7.46 2.94
N LEU A 169 4.16 -8.73 3.12
CA LEU A 169 5.34 -9.11 3.86
C LEU A 169 6.46 -9.48 2.91
N GLY A 170 7.63 -8.89 3.12
CA GLY A 170 8.84 -9.20 2.39
C GLY A 170 9.70 -10.25 3.07
N GLU A 171 10.32 -11.11 2.26
CA GLU A 171 11.33 -12.08 2.68
C GLU A 171 12.53 -12.06 1.74
N LEU A 172 13.72 -12.20 2.32
CA LEU A 172 14.92 -12.54 1.57
C LEU A 172 14.99 -14.06 1.43
N VAL A 173 15.13 -14.56 0.20
CA VAL A 173 15.01 -15.97 -0.13
C VAL A 173 16.31 -16.48 -0.79
N GLU A 174 16.75 -17.68 -0.40
CA GLU A 174 17.73 -18.49 -1.10
C GLU A 174 17.00 -19.56 -1.92
N TYR A 175 17.34 -19.71 -3.19
CA TYR A 175 16.87 -20.76 -4.07
C TYR A 175 18.05 -21.58 -4.60
N ASP A 176 17.93 -22.89 -4.55
CA ASP A 176 18.93 -23.82 -5.09
C ASP A 176 18.45 -24.40 -6.43
N PRO A 177 19.05 -23.99 -7.57
CA PRO A 177 18.63 -24.47 -8.88
C PRO A 177 18.83 -25.99 -9.11
N GLN A 178 19.71 -26.64 -8.34
CA GLN A 178 19.97 -28.07 -8.46
C GLN A 178 18.89 -28.93 -7.81
N THR A 179 18.41 -28.49 -6.65
CA THR A 179 17.42 -29.24 -5.87
C THR A 179 16.00 -28.71 -6.07
N GLY A 180 15.85 -27.48 -6.58
CA GLY A 180 14.57 -26.74 -6.61
C GLY A 180 14.12 -26.25 -5.23
N GLY A 181 14.97 -26.37 -4.21
CA GLY A 181 14.66 -25.98 -2.84
C GLY A 181 14.68 -24.46 -2.64
N GLU A 182 13.65 -23.95 -1.98
CA GLU A 182 13.50 -22.54 -1.63
C GLU A 182 13.50 -22.36 -0.11
N LYS A 183 14.24 -21.39 0.39
CA LYS A 183 14.40 -21.13 1.81
C LYS A 183 14.35 -19.64 2.12
N ALA A 184 13.41 -19.22 2.97
CA ALA A 184 13.41 -17.89 3.56
C ALA A 184 14.58 -17.74 4.55
N LEU A 185 15.35 -16.68 4.40
CA LEU A 185 16.51 -16.34 5.24
C LEU A 185 16.16 -15.31 6.30
N VAL A 186 15.50 -14.22 5.88
CA VAL A 186 15.16 -13.07 6.73
C VAL A 186 13.80 -12.50 6.30
N THR A 187 13.00 -12.14 7.26
CA THR A 187 11.80 -11.30 7.04
C THR A 187 12.24 -9.84 6.96
N ILE A 188 11.89 -9.15 5.88
CA ILE A 188 12.33 -7.78 5.59
C ILE A 188 11.23 -6.72 5.71
N GLY A 189 10.03 -7.13 6.15
CA GLY A 189 8.93 -6.19 6.36
C GLY A 189 8.14 -5.87 5.09
N ASN A 190 7.42 -4.76 5.12
CA ASN A 190 6.51 -4.32 4.06
C ASN A 190 7.20 -3.33 3.10
N ASP A 191 8.45 -3.56 2.74
CA ASP A 191 9.20 -2.59 1.97
C ASP A 191 9.73 -3.17 0.65
N PHE A 192 9.41 -2.48 -0.44
CA PHE A 192 9.87 -2.77 -1.79
C PHE A 192 11.19 -2.09 -2.15
N SER A 193 12.00 -1.69 -1.15
CA SER A 193 13.19 -0.94 -1.44
C SER A 193 14.15 -1.71 -2.34
N ALA A 194 14.61 -1.01 -3.34
CA ALA A 194 15.42 -1.53 -4.41
C ALA A 194 16.82 -1.94 -3.93
N ASN A 195 17.37 -2.91 -4.62
CA ASN A 195 18.76 -3.34 -4.59
C ASN A 195 19.12 -4.40 -3.54
N LEU A 196 19.49 -5.51 -4.08
CA LEU A 196 20.14 -6.62 -3.42
C LEU A 196 21.53 -6.79 -4.04
N ARG A 197 22.56 -7.01 -3.21
CA ARG A 197 23.90 -7.42 -3.67
C ARG A 197 24.39 -8.58 -2.83
N VAL A 198 24.98 -9.58 -3.48
CA VAL A 198 25.59 -10.71 -2.79
C VAL A 198 27.07 -10.73 -3.09
N ARG A 199 27.92 -10.61 -2.05
CA ARG A 199 29.36 -10.58 -2.17
C ARG A 199 30.03 -11.19 -0.96
N ASP A 200 31.04 -12.03 -1.19
CA ASP A 200 31.88 -12.65 -0.16
C ASP A 200 31.10 -13.33 0.96
N GLY A 201 30.04 -14.07 0.59
CA GLY A 201 29.19 -14.77 1.55
C GLY A 201 28.27 -13.86 2.37
N ARG A 202 28.06 -12.63 1.93
CA ARG A 202 27.18 -11.65 2.57
C ARG A 202 26.17 -11.12 1.60
N ILE A 203 24.95 -10.96 2.08
CA ILE A 203 23.86 -10.32 1.36
C ILE A 203 23.68 -8.91 1.90
N TYR A 204 23.77 -7.93 1.02
CA TYR A 204 23.48 -6.53 1.31
C TYR A 204 22.12 -6.19 0.73
N TYR A 205 21.24 -5.64 1.54
CA TYR A 205 19.88 -5.32 1.15
C TYR A 205 19.37 -4.08 1.89
N ALA A 206 18.40 -3.41 1.31
CA ALA A 206 17.80 -2.23 1.92
C ALA A 206 16.43 -2.56 2.53
N THR A 207 16.12 -1.89 3.62
CA THR A 207 14.78 -1.79 4.22
C THR A 207 14.51 -0.32 4.52
N SER A 208 13.25 0.04 4.80
CA SER A 208 12.90 1.40 5.21
C SER A 208 12.59 1.48 6.69
N GLU A 209 12.95 2.58 7.31
CA GLU A 209 12.52 2.97 8.66
C GLU A 209 11.96 4.38 8.63
N ARG A 210 10.93 4.65 9.42
CA ARG A 210 10.42 6.01 9.61
C ARG A 210 11.32 6.78 10.55
N LYS A 211 11.53 8.05 10.25
CA LYS A 211 12.26 8.94 11.16
C LYS A 211 11.47 9.12 12.45
N PRO A 212 12.13 9.19 13.61
CA PRO A 212 11.44 9.47 14.87
C PRO A 212 10.60 10.74 14.78
N GLY A 213 9.41 10.73 15.35
CA GLY A 213 8.50 11.87 15.33
C GLY A 213 7.58 11.96 14.11
N TYR A 214 7.83 11.22 13.04
CA TYR A 214 6.94 11.18 11.88
C TYR A 214 6.05 9.93 11.95
N ALA A 215 4.78 10.12 12.16
CA ALA A 215 3.83 9.03 12.30
C ALA A 215 3.36 8.50 10.95
N ASN A 216 3.11 9.40 10.03
CA ASN A 216 2.68 9.11 8.68
C ASN A 216 3.67 9.72 7.68
N ALA A 217 4.66 8.94 7.31
CA ALA A 217 5.72 9.44 6.45
C ALA A 217 5.35 9.44 4.96
N SER A 218 4.23 8.81 4.57
CA SER A 218 3.73 8.86 3.19
C SER A 218 3.24 10.26 2.80
N GLU A 219 2.78 11.03 3.76
CA GLU A 219 2.29 12.39 3.57
C GLU A 219 3.41 13.41 3.59
N LEU A 220 4.48 13.12 4.33
CA LEU A 220 5.65 13.98 4.44
C LEU A 220 6.85 13.24 3.85
N SER A 221 7.24 13.54 2.63
CA SER A 221 8.30 12.87 1.86
C SER A 221 9.66 12.75 2.57
N TYR A 222 9.84 13.43 3.68
CA TYR A 222 11.06 13.43 4.51
C TYR A 222 10.99 12.48 5.72
N GLY A 223 9.88 11.77 5.90
CA GLY A 223 9.66 10.92 7.07
C GLY A 223 10.41 9.59 7.05
N TYR A 224 11.04 9.19 5.93
CA TYR A 224 11.75 7.92 5.78
C TYR A 224 13.25 8.10 5.64
N TYR A 225 13.98 7.06 6.01
CA TYR A 225 15.29 6.78 5.50
C TYR A 225 15.41 5.29 5.17
N ASN A 226 16.29 4.97 4.23
CA ASN A 226 16.65 3.61 3.91
C ASN A 226 17.68 3.09 4.92
N VAL A 227 17.55 1.82 5.26
CA VAL A 227 18.47 1.12 6.15
C VAL A 227 19.19 0.06 5.34
N LEU A 228 20.48 0.29 5.09
CA LEU A 228 21.34 -0.73 4.49
C LEU A 228 21.70 -1.77 5.54
N ARG A 229 21.39 -3.01 5.24
CA ARG A 229 21.62 -4.15 6.12
C ARG A 229 22.57 -5.15 5.46
N GLN A 230 23.26 -5.92 6.29
CA GLN A 230 24.14 -6.99 5.87
C GLN A 230 23.75 -8.28 6.59
N TYR A 231 23.38 -9.29 5.83
CA TYR A 231 23.16 -10.66 6.32
C TYR A 231 24.33 -11.56 5.96
N ASP A 232 24.94 -12.19 6.95
CA ASP A 232 26.06 -13.13 6.76
C ASP A 232 25.51 -14.55 6.57
N LEU A 233 25.78 -15.15 5.41
CA LEU A 233 25.27 -16.47 5.02
C LEU A 233 25.82 -17.61 5.91
N THR A 234 26.97 -17.41 6.52
CA THR A 234 27.63 -18.43 7.38
C THR A 234 27.13 -18.36 8.81
N THR A 235 27.18 -17.17 9.39
CA THR A 235 26.79 -16.96 10.80
C THR A 235 25.29 -16.73 10.98
N ARG A 236 24.57 -16.46 9.89
CA ARG A 236 23.13 -16.09 9.86
C ARG A 236 22.81 -14.86 10.70
N LYS A 237 23.80 -13.99 10.89
CA LYS A 237 23.62 -12.73 11.61
C LYS A 237 23.30 -11.62 10.64
N ASP A 238 22.35 -10.80 11.04
CA ASP A 238 21.93 -9.61 10.34
C ASP A 238 22.33 -8.35 11.13
N ARG A 239 22.88 -7.35 10.45
CA ARG A 239 23.27 -6.09 11.07
C ARG A 239 22.97 -4.89 10.20
N VAL A 240 22.69 -3.77 10.81
CA VAL A 240 22.57 -2.47 10.15
C VAL A 240 23.96 -1.93 9.84
N ILE A 241 24.14 -1.46 8.60
CA ILE A 241 25.37 -0.81 8.11
C ILE A 241 25.21 0.71 8.06
N LEU A 242 24.08 1.19 7.53
CA LEU A 242 23.81 2.60 7.30
C LEU A 242 22.33 2.91 7.44
N ARG A 243 22.02 4.09 7.96
CA ARG A 243 20.70 4.72 7.88
C ARG A 243 20.85 6.04 7.14
N ASP A 244 20.33 6.14 5.93
CA ASP A 244 20.41 7.35 5.11
C ASP A 244 19.33 7.33 4.00
N GLU A 245 19.11 8.43 3.33
CA GLU A 245 18.16 8.57 2.21
C GLU A 245 18.81 8.13 0.89
N PHE A 246 19.38 6.93 0.83
CA PHE A 246 20.03 6.43 -0.39
C PHE A 246 19.04 5.80 -1.37
N ARG A 247 19.38 5.80 -2.66
CA ARG A 247 18.63 5.14 -3.74
C ARG A 247 19.31 3.85 -4.18
N GLY A 248 20.42 3.93 -4.89
CA GLY A 248 21.18 2.80 -5.36
C GLY A 248 22.48 2.61 -4.59
N PHE A 249 22.95 1.37 -4.49
CA PHE A 249 24.25 1.06 -3.92
C PHE A 249 24.94 -0.09 -4.64
N GLU A 250 26.27 -0.14 -4.52
CA GLU A 250 27.12 -1.24 -5.01
C GLU A 250 28.21 -1.56 -3.99
N VAL A 251 28.52 -2.85 -3.83
CA VAL A 251 29.61 -3.33 -2.98
C VAL A 251 30.85 -3.59 -3.85
N LEU A 252 31.87 -2.78 -3.68
CA LEU A 252 33.13 -2.87 -4.45
C LEU A 252 33.98 -4.06 -4.05
N ASP A 253 34.99 -4.42 -4.88
CA ASP A 253 35.90 -5.52 -4.64
C ASP A 253 36.74 -5.40 -3.34
N ASN A 254 36.99 -4.16 -2.92
CA ASN A 254 37.70 -3.87 -1.65
C ASN A 254 36.74 -3.83 -0.42
N GLY A 255 35.49 -4.22 -0.59
CA GLY A 255 34.46 -4.23 0.48
C GLY A 255 33.84 -2.86 0.81
N GLN A 256 34.31 -1.78 0.20
CA GLN A 256 33.67 -0.47 0.33
C GLN A 256 32.32 -0.45 -0.40
N ILE A 257 31.42 0.43 0.02
CA ILE A 257 30.10 0.57 -0.57
C ILE A 257 29.98 1.95 -1.20
N LEU A 258 29.63 2.01 -2.49
CA LEU A 258 29.19 3.24 -3.14
C LEU A 258 27.68 3.33 -3.03
N TYR A 259 27.15 4.53 -2.75
CA TYR A 259 25.72 4.74 -2.78
C TYR A 259 25.36 6.14 -3.23
N SER A 260 24.20 6.29 -3.85
CA SER A 260 23.63 7.56 -4.32
C SER A 260 22.53 8.05 -3.39
N LYS A 261 22.44 9.37 -3.22
CA LYS A 261 21.33 10.07 -2.56
C LYS A 261 20.69 11.04 -3.53
N GLN A 262 19.37 11.13 -3.52
CA GLN A 262 18.66 12.14 -4.27
C GLN A 262 18.83 13.51 -3.61
N LEU A 263 19.02 14.55 -4.42
CA LEU A 263 19.00 15.93 -3.95
C LEU A 263 17.57 16.33 -3.57
N GLN A 264 17.41 17.01 -2.44
CA GLN A 264 16.07 17.36 -1.94
C GLN A 264 15.46 18.61 -2.60
N LYS A 265 16.32 19.56 -3.01
CA LYS A 265 15.88 20.87 -3.52
C LYS A 265 16.01 21.03 -5.04
N GLU A 266 16.65 20.11 -5.68
CA GLU A 266 16.91 20.13 -7.13
C GLU A 266 16.99 18.70 -7.67
N PHE A 267 16.89 18.57 -8.99
CA PHE A 267 17.03 17.28 -9.64
C PHE A 267 18.49 16.84 -9.67
N GLY A 268 18.76 15.59 -9.30
CA GLY A 268 20.11 15.02 -9.32
C GLY A 268 20.42 14.15 -8.10
N SER A 269 21.70 13.80 -7.97
CA SER A 269 22.20 12.96 -6.89
C SER A 269 23.50 13.46 -6.29
N GLU A 270 23.72 13.09 -5.05
CA GLU A 270 25.04 13.03 -4.41
C GLU A 270 25.53 11.59 -4.41
N LEU A 271 26.83 11.40 -4.61
CA LEU A 271 27.47 10.09 -4.50
C LEU A 271 28.38 10.06 -3.27
N TYR A 272 28.28 8.97 -2.53
CA TYR A 272 29.05 8.71 -1.32
C TYR A 272 29.79 7.37 -1.40
N ARG A 273 30.88 7.29 -0.64
CA ARG A 273 31.62 6.05 -0.37
C ARG A 273 31.54 5.75 1.12
N LEU A 274 31.23 4.53 1.46
CA LEU A 274 31.12 4.05 2.83
C LEU A 274 32.09 2.89 3.08
N ASP A 275 32.84 2.95 4.14
CA ASP A 275 33.55 1.82 4.71
C ASP A 275 32.64 1.15 5.77
N PRO A 276 32.19 -0.10 5.54
CA PRO A 276 31.31 -0.78 6.50
C PRO A 276 31.91 -1.03 7.88
N ALA A 277 33.24 -0.95 8.00
CA ALA A 277 33.94 -1.14 9.28
C ALA A 277 33.83 0.10 10.17
N THR A 278 33.90 1.28 9.57
CA THR A 278 33.84 2.56 10.30
C THR A 278 32.42 3.10 10.38
N GLY A 279 31.54 2.73 9.45
CA GLY A 279 30.18 3.24 9.31
C GLY A 279 30.09 4.73 8.93
N LYS A 280 31.22 5.35 8.54
CA LYS A 280 31.27 6.78 8.20
C LYS A 280 31.25 6.98 6.69
N PRO A 281 30.22 7.66 6.14
CA PRO A 281 30.15 7.99 4.72
C PRO A 281 31.12 9.13 4.37
N GLN A 282 31.77 9.02 3.22
CA GLN A 282 32.59 10.04 2.59
C GLN A 282 31.84 10.56 1.35
N PHE A 283 31.55 11.84 1.33
CA PHE A 283 31.05 12.52 0.13
C PHE A 283 32.08 12.49 -0.98
N LEU A 284 31.67 12.17 -2.21
CA LEU A 284 32.52 12.17 -3.39
C LEU A 284 32.22 13.36 -4.31
N PHE A 285 31.01 13.49 -4.78
CA PHE A 285 30.58 14.58 -5.65
C PHE A 285 29.05 14.69 -5.74
N LYS A 286 28.60 15.82 -6.31
CA LYS A 286 27.23 16.11 -6.68
C LYS A 286 27.07 16.13 -8.20
N THR A 287 25.93 15.69 -8.71
CA THR A 287 25.64 15.61 -10.15
C THR A 287 24.18 15.94 -10.44
N ALA A 288 23.90 16.43 -11.65
CA ALA A 288 22.55 16.62 -12.17
C ALA A 288 21.89 15.31 -12.65
N TYR A 289 22.57 14.16 -12.56
CA TYR A 289 21.99 12.88 -12.87
C TYR A 289 21.36 12.26 -11.60
N LEU A 290 20.11 11.79 -11.73
CA LEU A 290 19.47 10.99 -10.71
C LEU A 290 19.88 9.52 -10.91
N ILE A 291 20.71 9.01 -10.01
CA ILE A 291 21.28 7.66 -10.09
C ILE A 291 20.40 6.68 -9.32
N ASP A 292 19.82 5.72 -10.01
CA ASP A 292 18.92 4.71 -9.42
C ASP A 292 19.61 3.37 -9.14
N GLU A 293 20.55 2.94 -10.00
CA GLU A 293 21.32 1.69 -9.81
C GLU A 293 22.80 1.93 -10.08
N ILE A 294 23.64 1.17 -9.38
CA ILE A 294 25.10 1.16 -9.56
C ILE A 294 25.54 -0.30 -9.65
N VAL A 295 26.42 -0.65 -10.59
CA VAL A 295 27.02 -1.97 -10.70
C VAL A 295 28.49 -1.88 -11.14
N SER A 296 29.32 -2.76 -10.59
CA SER A 296 30.69 -3.00 -11.08
C SER A 296 30.65 -4.03 -12.22
N ALA A 297 31.13 -3.66 -13.41
CA ALA A 297 31.13 -4.50 -14.60
C ALA A 297 32.45 -4.36 -15.35
N ALA A 298 33.17 -5.46 -15.62
CA ALA A 298 34.44 -5.48 -16.35
C ALA A 298 35.46 -4.44 -15.83
N GLY A 299 35.57 -4.29 -14.50
CA GLY A 299 36.47 -3.31 -13.86
C GLY A 299 36.03 -1.85 -14.00
N ARG A 300 34.80 -1.57 -14.44
CA ARG A 300 34.21 -0.26 -14.65
C ARG A 300 32.96 -0.11 -13.78
N LEU A 301 32.59 1.14 -13.48
CA LEU A 301 31.31 1.44 -12.85
C LEU A 301 30.29 1.76 -13.95
N VAL A 302 29.19 1.06 -13.92
CA VAL A 302 28.00 1.34 -14.74
C VAL A 302 26.88 1.81 -13.82
N VAL A 303 26.22 2.87 -14.20
CA VAL A 303 25.07 3.40 -13.48
C VAL A 303 23.85 3.43 -14.40
N ASN A 304 22.70 3.12 -13.82
CA ASN A 304 21.42 3.45 -14.37
C ASN A 304 21.05 4.83 -13.82
N ALA A 305 20.90 5.80 -14.70
CA ALA A 305 20.65 7.17 -14.30
C ALA A 305 19.83 7.91 -15.36
N ARG A 306 19.17 8.98 -14.93
CA ARG A 306 18.47 9.92 -15.83
C ARG A 306 18.87 11.35 -15.54
N ARG A 307 18.91 12.12 -16.59
CA ARG A 307 19.05 13.55 -16.54
C ARG A 307 17.68 14.16 -16.79
N ASP A 308 17.22 15.05 -15.91
CA ASP A 308 15.85 15.58 -15.96
C ASP A 308 14.75 14.50 -15.80
N TRP A 309 13.58 14.74 -16.35
CA TRP A 309 12.42 13.81 -16.32
C TRP A 309 12.37 12.87 -17.52
N ALA A 310 13.49 12.68 -18.23
CA ALA A 310 13.61 11.76 -19.33
C ALA A 310 13.67 10.29 -18.86
N SER A 311 13.91 9.37 -19.81
CA SER A 311 14.09 7.95 -19.54
C SER A 311 15.36 7.68 -18.73
N ASN A 312 15.38 6.55 -18.05
CA ASN A 312 16.58 6.02 -17.42
C ASN A 312 17.47 5.36 -18.48
N ASP A 313 18.73 5.76 -18.54
CA ASP A 313 19.74 5.25 -19.45
C ASP A 313 20.91 4.63 -18.69
N LEU A 314 21.79 3.90 -19.39
CA LEU A 314 23.00 3.32 -18.83
C LEU A 314 24.23 4.15 -19.18
N TYR A 315 25.01 4.50 -18.17
CA TYR A 315 26.23 5.30 -18.32
C TYR A 315 27.43 4.60 -17.68
N LEU A 316 28.61 4.78 -18.29
CA LEU A 316 29.89 4.57 -17.61
C LEU A 316 30.16 5.77 -16.70
N LEU A 317 30.45 5.50 -15.43
CA LEU A 317 30.78 6.52 -14.44
C LEU A 317 32.27 6.53 -14.10
N ASN A 318 32.92 7.66 -14.30
CA ASN A 318 34.28 7.89 -13.82
C ASN A 318 34.23 8.69 -12.52
N LEU A 319 34.87 8.17 -11.46
CA LEU A 319 34.89 8.81 -10.13
C LEU A 319 35.92 9.92 -9.97
N THR A 320 36.97 9.96 -10.81
CA THR A 320 38.05 10.98 -10.72
C THR A 320 37.67 12.33 -11.29
N GLY A 321 36.67 12.38 -12.13
CA GLY A 321 35.92 13.56 -12.54
C GLY A 321 34.53 13.06 -12.82
N PRO A 322 33.42 13.61 -12.30
CA PRO A 322 32.09 13.02 -12.40
C PRO A 322 31.55 13.02 -13.83
N ILE A 323 32.20 12.23 -14.67
CA ILE A 323 31.91 12.11 -16.11
C ILE A 323 31.03 10.90 -16.32
N PHE A 324 29.86 11.15 -16.93
CA PHE A 324 28.90 10.16 -17.36
C PHE A 324 29.03 9.97 -18.88
N THR A 325 29.54 8.83 -19.31
CA THR A 325 29.64 8.49 -20.72
C THR A 325 28.50 7.55 -21.09
N PRO A 326 27.61 7.93 -22.02
CA PRO A 326 26.50 7.06 -22.45
C PRO A 326 27.02 5.70 -22.93
N LEU A 327 26.43 4.62 -22.40
CA LEU A 327 26.69 3.24 -22.84
C LEU A 327 25.50 2.70 -23.63
N VAL A 328 24.29 2.88 -23.12
CA VAL A 328 23.01 2.60 -23.77
C VAL A 328 22.09 3.76 -23.42
N ALA A 329 21.64 4.50 -24.44
CA ALA A 329 20.75 5.65 -24.26
C ALA A 329 19.67 5.64 -25.34
N THR A 330 18.41 5.50 -24.94
CA THR A 330 17.25 5.41 -25.82
C THR A 330 16.07 6.20 -25.27
N PRO A 331 14.97 6.40 -26.02
CA PRO A 331 13.77 7.04 -25.44
C PRO A 331 12.96 6.10 -24.52
N TYR A 332 13.42 4.88 -24.33
CA TYR A 332 12.79 3.85 -23.47
C TYR A 332 13.51 3.77 -22.12
N VAL A 333 13.09 2.84 -21.27
CA VAL A 333 13.67 2.67 -19.93
C VAL A 333 14.57 1.43 -19.91
N GLU A 334 15.85 1.65 -19.65
CA GLU A 334 16.81 0.60 -19.31
C GLU A 334 16.94 0.47 -17.81
N LYS A 335 16.87 -0.74 -17.24
CA LYS A 335 16.93 -0.99 -15.79
C LYS A 335 17.32 -2.43 -15.45
N GLY A 336 17.45 -2.72 -14.14
CA GLY A 336 17.71 -4.07 -13.65
C GLY A 336 19.08 -4.58 -14.10
N ILE A 337 20.12 -3.77 -13.88
CA ILE A 337 21.47 -4.07 -14.35
C ILE A 337 22.14 -5.16 -13.51
N TYR A 338 22.77 -6.12 -14.22
CA TYR A 338 23.54 -7.21 -13.64
C TYR A 338 24.81 -7.46 -14.46
N SER A 339 25.94 -7.73 -13.82
CA SER A 339 27.20 -8.03 -14.51
C SER A 339 27.65 -9.48 -14.31
N SER A 340 28.23 -10.06 -15.37
CA SER A 340 28.88 -11.37 -15.32
C SER A 340 30.06 -11.38 -16.29
N GLY A 341 31.28 -11.42 -15.78
CA GLY A 341 32.51 -11.29 -16.58
C GLY A 341 32.54 -9.95 -17.33
N ASP A 342 32.83 -10.02 -18.62
CA ASP A 342 32.88 -8.85 -19.53
C ASP A 342 31.51 -8.48 -20.12
N ARG A 343 30.42 -8.86 -19.48
CA ARG A 343 29.06 -8.64 -19.95
C ARG A 343 28.21 -7.93 -18.94
N LEU A 344 27.42 -6.98 -19.42
CA LEU A 344 26.39 -6.28 -18.67
C LEU A 344 25.03 -6.71 -19.19
N PHE A 345 24.20 -7.26 -18.33
CA PHE A 345 22.82 -7.61 -18.60
C PHE A 345 21.89 -6.52 -18.06
N PHE A 346 20.84 -6.22 -18.79
CA PHE A 346 19.83 -5.24 -18.42
C PHE A 346 18.48 -5.58 -19.05
N THR A 347 17.42 -4.95 -18.57
CA THR A 347 16.09 -5.07 -19.16
C THR A 347 15.66 -3.76 -19.80
N ALA A 348 14.92 -3.86 -20.89
CA ALA A 348 14.32 -2.70 -21.56
C ALA A 348 13.02 -3.07 -22.27
N ASN A 349 12.16 -2.06 -22.49
CA ASN A 349 10.83 -2.23 -23.08
C ASN A 349 10.72 -1.74 -24.54
N TYR A 350 11.75 -1.95 -25.34
CA TYR A 350 11.85 -1.42 -26.72
C TYR A 350 10.69 -1.81 -27.66
N GLN A 351 9.99 -2.90 -27.39
CA GLN A 351 8.91 -3.43 -28.23
C GLN A 351 7.59 -3.63 -27.46
N LYS A 352 7.30 -2.77 -26.50
CA LYS A 352 6.13 -2.91 -25.60
C LYS A 352 6.09 -4.24 -24.84
N ASN A 353 7.26 -4.83 -24.60
CA ASN A 353 7.47 -5.96 -23.72
C ASN A 353 8.80 -5.76 -23.01
N SER A 354 8.94 -6.18 -21.77
CA SER A 354 10.24 -6.14 -21.09
C SER A 354 11.07 -7.34 -21.50
N SER A 355 12.21 -7.08 -22.14
CA SER A 355 13.16 -8.11 -22.60
C SER A 355 14.52 -7.92 -21.97
N ILE A 356 15.30 -9.01 -21.91
CA ILE A 356 16.67 -9.00 -21.41
C ILE A 356 17.63 -8.78 -22.58
N TYR A 357 18.53 -7.83 -22.40
CA TYR A 357 19.60 -7.47 -23.30
C TYR A 357 20.95 -7.66 -22.62
N CYS A 358 21.99 -7.81 -23.43
CA CYS A 358 23.37 -7.93 -22.99
C CYS A 358 24.25 -6.97 -23.79
N TYR A 359 25.00 -6.14 -23.10
CA TYR A 359 26.11 -5.38 -23.68
C TYR A 359 27.41 -6.12 -23.40
N ASP A 360 28.18 -6.44 -24.44
CA ASP A 360 29.48 -7.10 -24.35
C ASP A 360 30.60 -6.04 -24.46
N PHE A 361 31.37 -5.87 -23.38
CA PHE A 361 32.44 -4.88 -23.32
C PHE A 361 33.65 -5.19 -24.21
N THR A 362 33.78 -6.45 -24.67
CA THR A 362 34.89 -6.87 -25.51
C THR A 362 34.76 -6.37 -26.94
N ASN A 363 33.54 -6.36 -27.47
CA ASN A 363 33.26 -6.02 -28.86
C ASN A 363 32.27 -4.85 -29.02
N ALA A 364 31.78 -4.29 -27.93
CA ALA A 364 30.79 -3.22 -27.88
C ALA A 364 29.45 -3.55 -28.59
N LYS A 365 29.08 -4.83 -28.62
CA LYS A 365 27.84 -5.29 -29.25
C LYS A 365 26.73 -5.48 -28.22
N ILE A 366 25.49 -5.28 -28.70
CA ILE A 366 24.28 -5.57 -27.92
C ILE A 366 23.61 -6.81 -28.49
N SER A 367 23.20 -7.71 -27.61
CA SER A 367 22.41 -8.89 -27.94
C SER A 367 21.11 -8.90 -27.16
N ARG A 368 20.05 -9.44 -27.78
CA ARG A 368 18.76 -9.73 -27.12
C ARG A 368 18.72 -11.22 -26.74
N LEU A 369 18.21 -11.52 -25.52
CA LEU A 369 18.15 -12.88 -24.98
C LEU A 369 16.73 -13.40 -24.80
N THR A 370 15.72 -12.52 -24.63
CA THR A 370 14.31 -12.89 -24.46
C THR A 370 13.44 -12.11 -25.45
N GLU A 371 12.28 -12.66 -25.82
CA GLU A 371 11.42 -12.06 -26.84
C GLU A 371 9.97 -11.84 -26.38
N ASN A 372 9.52 -12.62 -25.41
CA ASN A 372 8.13 -12.68 -25.03
C ASN A 372 7.91 -12.32 -23.55
N GLY A 373 6.67 -11.94 -23.21
CA GLY A 373 6.25 -11.67 -21.84
C GLY A 373 6.87 -10.40 -21.25
N TRP A 374 6.88 -10.36 -19.94
CA TRP A 374 7.50 -9.28 -19.15
C TRP A 374 8.52 -9.90 -18.20
N VAL A 375 9.79 -9.68 -18.51
CA VAL A 375 10.92 -10.24 -17.75
C VAL A 375 11.73 -9.15 -17.08
N SER A 376 12.35 -9.47 -15.94
CA SER A 376 13.16 -8.53 -15.16
C SER A 376 14.27 -9.24 -14.39
N ASN A 377 15.19 -8.45 -13.83
CA ASN A 377 16.26 -8.89 -12.94
C ASN A 377 17.03 -10.11 -13.49
N PRO A 378 17.74 -9.96 -14.62
CA PRO A 378 18.50 -11.04 -15.22
C PRO A 378 19.70 -11.44 -14.35
N VAL A 379 19.99 -12.73 -14.30
CA VAL A 379 21.20 -13.32 -13.76
C VAL A 379 21.73 -14.35 -14.74
N TYR A 380 22.97 -14.19 -15.17
CA TYR A 380 23.61 -15.11 -16.10
C TYR A 380 24.70 -15.91 -15.42
N ASP A 381 24.57 -17.23 -15.49
CA ASP A 381 25.60 -18.18 -15.09
C ASP A 381 26.43 -18.58 -16.31
N GLN A 382 27.65 -18.05 -16.40
CA GLN A 382 28.56 -18.30 -17.50
C GLN A 382 29.01 -19.75 -17.55
N ALA A 383 29.17 -20.45 -16.40
CA ALA A 383 29.64 -21.81 -16.35
C ALA A 383 28.65 -22.81 -16.98
N THR A 384 27.38 -22.59 -16.79
CA THR A 384 26.31 -23.46 -17.28
C THR A 384 25.59 -22.89 -18.51
N ASN A 385 25.92 -21.67 -18.96
CA ASN A 385 25.23 -20.92 -19.99
C ASN A 385 23.72 -20.76 -19.70
N GLN A 386 23.34 -20.66 -18.42
CA GLN A 386 21.96 -20.48 -18.01
C GLN A 386 21.66 -19.02 -17.69
N LEU A 387 20.53 -18.56 -18.19
CA LEU A 387 19.93 -17.27 -17.87
C LEU A 387 18.77 -17.51 -16.91
N TYR A 388 18.85 -16.92 -15.72
CA TYR A 388 17.81 -16.88 -14.71
C TYR A 388 17.19 -15.47 -14.71
N PHE A 389 15.90 -15.37 -14.51
CA PHE A 389 15.18 -14.09 -14.52
C PHE A 389 13.84 -14.22 -13.81
N LEU A 390 13.28 -13.08 -13.46
CA LEU A 390 11.91 -13.00 -12.97
C LEU A 390 10.97 -12.71 -14.14
N GLN A 391 9.82 -13.39 -14.18
CA GLN A 391 8.83 -13.20 -15.24
C GLN A 391 7.43 -13.12 -14.67
N LEU A 392 6.66 -12.18 -15.23
CA LEU A 392 5.27 -11.98 -14.89
C LEU A 392 4.40 -13.08 -15.48
N SER A 393 3.59 -13.70 -14.62
CA SER A 393 2.51 -14.63 -14.95
C SER A 393 1.16 -14.07 -14.49
N SER A 394 0.06 -14.76 -14.77
CA SER A 394 -1.27 -14.37 -14.24
C SER A 394 -1.37 -14.45 -12.72
N TYR A 395 -0.41 -15.10 -12.06
CA TYR A 395 -0.32 -15.26 -10.61
C TYR A 395 0.64 -14.25 -9.96
N GLY A 396 1.43 -13.53 -10.74
CA GLY A 396 2.46 -12.59 -10.26
C GLY A 396 3.84 -12.88 -10.84
N MET A 397 4.90 -12.45 -10.14
CA MET A 397 6.29 -12.60 -10.57
C MET A 397 6.90 -13.87 -9.99
N ASP A 398 7.41 -14.74 -10.86
CA ASP A 398 8.08 -15.97 -10.48
C ASP A 398 9.47 -16.10 -11.13
N LEU A 399 10.28 -17.03 -10.59
CA LEU A 399 11.61 -17.33 -11.10
C LEU A 399 11.52 -18.28 -12.29
N TYR A 400 12.23 -17.93 -13.37
CA TYR A 400 12.35 -18.71 -14.60
C TYR A 400 13.80 -18.92 -14.99
N GLN A 401 14.03 -19.92 -15.84
CA GLN A 401 15.35 -20.16 -16.45
C GLN A 401 15.23 -20.55 -17.92
N LYS A 402 16.27 -20.22 -18.68
CA LYS A 402 16.48 -20.72 -20.05
C LYS A 402 17.98 -20.78 -20.38
N THR A 403 18.35 -21.57 -21.37
CA THR A 403 19.67 -21.48 -21.98
C THR A 403 19.85 -20.14 -22.66
N ALA A 404 20.93 -19.42 -22.39
CA ALA A 404 21.17 -18.13 -23.00
C ALA A 404 21.51 -18.27 -24.48
N VAL A 405 20.80 -17.52 -25.32
CA VAL A 405 21.08 -17.39 -26.75
C VAL A 405 21.24 -15.90 -27.05
N PHE A 406 22.42 -15.51 -27.46
CA PHE A 406 22.76 -14.11 -27.75
C PHE A 406 22.47 -13.81 -29.23
N ARG A 407 21.40 -13.04 -29.49
CA ARG A 407 21.02 -12.59 -30.83
C ARG A 407 21.39 -11.12 -30.96
N GLU A 408 22.24 -10.79 -31.94
CA GLU A 408 22.65 -9.40 -32.20
C GLU A 408 21.41 -8.49 -32.35
N TYR A 409 21.41 -7.36 -31.67
CA TYR A 409 20.30 -6.44 -31.62
C TYR A 409 20.77 -5.00 -31.89
N GLN A 410 20.04 -4.29 -32.74
CA GLN A 410 20.26 -2.87 -32.99
C GLN A 410 19.33 -2.05 -32.12
N LEU A 411 19.90 -1.14 -31.34
CA LEU A 411 19.12 -0.24 -30.50
C LEU A 411 18.15 0.60 -31.32
N PRO A 412 16.95 0.88 -30.82
CA PRO A 412 16.05 1.82 -31.46
C PRO A 412 16.67 3.21 -31.49
N VAL A 413 16.63 3.83 -32.65
CA VAL A 413 17.11 5.21 -32.83
C VAL A 413 16.16 6.15 -32.10
N ALA A 414 16.71 7.05 -31.27
CA ALA A 414 15.92 8.10 -30.64
C ALA A 414 15.17 8.91 -31.68
N PRO A 415 13.85 9.06 -31.60
CA PRO A 415 13.13 9.97 -32.46
C PRO A 415 13.55 11.41 -32.14
N PRO A 416 13.43 12.33 -33.09
CA PRO A 416 13.62 13.74 -32.78
C PRO A 416 12.69 14.10 -31.63
N THR A 417 13.20 14.90 -30.68
CA THR A 417 12.56 15.26 -29.42
C THR A 417 11.06 15.54 -29.59
N VAL A 418 10.20 14.68 -29.05
CA VAL A 418 8.76 14.90 -29.04
C VAL A 418 8.49 16.03 -28.06
N LYS A 419 8.14 17.21 -28.57
CA LYS A 419 7.69 18.30 -27.71
C LYS A 419 6.42 17.84 -26.99
N PRO A 420 6.30 18.03 -25.67
CA PRO A 420 5.06 17.74 -24.96
C PRO A 420 3.93 18.56 -25.61
N VAL A 421 2.75 17.95 -25.71
CA VAL A 421 1.56 18.56 -26.32
C VAL A 421 1.07 19.79 -25.52
N TYR A 422 1.46 19.88 -24.26
CA TYR A 422 1.12 21.00 -23.37
C TYR A 422 2.33 21.90 -23.15
N ASN A 423 2.33 23.06 -23.82
CA ASN A 423 3.17 24.19 -23.45
C ASN A 423 2.46 24.95 -22.32
N LEU A 424 2.69 24.59 -21.08
CA LEU A 424 2.40 25.51 -19.97
C LEU A 424 3.33 26.69 -20.12
N LYS A 425 2.78 27.85 -20.48
CA LYS A 425 3.55 29.10 -20.45
C LYS A 425 3.84 29.44 -18.99
N GLU A 426 5.09 29.72 -18.64
CA GLU A 426 5.46 30.15 -17.29
C GLU A 426 4.63 31.36 -16.81
N SER A 427 4.13 32.18 -17.73
CA SER A 427 3.24 33.31 -17.44
C SER A 427 1.85 32.91 -16.95
N GLU A 428 1.45 31.65 -17.03
CA GLU A 428 0.18 31.13 -16.55
C GLU A 428 0.27 30.61 -15.11
N ILE A 429 1.48 30.45 -14.57
CA ILE A 429 1.71 30.03 -13.19
C ILE A 429 1.87 31.30 -12.33
N THR A 430 0.78 31.70 -11.67
CA THR A 430 0.83 32.79 -10.71
C THR A 430 1.03 32.20 -9.32
N PRO A 431 2.14 32.54 -8.61
CA PRO A 431 2.30 32.16 -7.21
C PRO A 431 1.14 32.68 -6.38
N GLY A 432 0.39 31.81 -5.74
CA GLY A 432 -0.68 32.16 -4.82
C GLY A 432 -0.13 32.48 -3.41
N ALA A 433 -0.92 33.18 -2.61
CA ALA A 433 -0.65 33.29 -1.19
C ALA A 433 -1.20 32.05 -0.46
N TYR A 434 -0.58 31.68 0.68
CA TYR A 434 -1.06 30.53 1.49
C TYR A 434 -2.57 30.60 1.79
N ARG A 435 -3.09 31.81 2.08
CA ARG A 435 -4.54 32.02 2.30
C ARG A 435 -5.43 31.56 1.14
N ASP A 436 -4.90 31.48 -0.08
CA ASP A 436 -5.67 31.02 -1.23
C ASP A 436 -5.97 29.51 -1.14
N ASN A 437 -5.16 28.78 -0.35
CA ASN A 437 -5.35 27.40 -0.03
C ASN A 437 -6.60 27.14 0.84
N LEU A 438 -7.06 28.13 1.62
CA LEU A 438 -8.27 28.01 2.41
C LEU A 438 -9.51 27.70 1.57
N LYS A 439 -9.50 28.02 0.27
CA LYS A 439 -10.57 27.63 -0.67
C LYS A 439 -10.65 26.13 -0.88
N THR A 440 -9.56 25.41 -0.70
CA THR A 440 -9.48 23.94 -0.87
C THR A 440 -10.05 23.20 0.33
N LEU A 441 -10.29 23.88 1.46
CA LEU A 441 -10.99 23.33 2.63
C LEU A 441 -12.49 23.08 2.40
N ALA A 442 -13.03 23.46 1.24
CA ALA A 442 -14.42 23.12 0.91
C ALA A 442 -14.61 21.59 0.99
N PRO A 443 -15.72 21.11 1.59
CA PRO A 443 -15.99 19.67 1.68
C PRO A 443 -15.91 19.00 0.32
N CYS A 444 -15.16 17.89 0.24
CA CYS A 444 -15.04 17.09 -0.97
C CYS A 444 -15.94 15.84 -0.96
N LEU A 445 -16.44 15.47 0.22
CA LEU A 445 -17.34 14.34 0.41
C LEU A 445 -18.44 14.71 1.40
N TRP A 446 -19.63 14.20 1.18
CA TRP A 446 -20.71 14.19 2.16
C TRP A 446 -21.47 12.88 2.11
N VAL A 447 -21.94 12.41 3.26
CA VAL A 447 -22.76 11.21 3.39
C VAL A 447 -23.90 11.46 4.37
N PRO A 448 -25.10 10.89 4.13
CA PRO A 448 -26.15 10.91 5.14
C PRO A 448 -25.77 10.02 6.33
N VAL A 449 -26.05 10.45 7.53
CA VAL A 449 -25.91 9.66 8.77
C VAL A 449 -27.32 9.39 9.29
N ILE A 450 -27.61 8.11 9.53
CA ILE A 450 -28.90 7.64 10.02
C ILE A 450 -28.62 6.62 11.11
N ASP A 451 -28.92 6.98 12.33
CA ASP A 451 -28.90 6.11 13.50
C ASP A 451 -30.35 5.95 14.03
N THR A 452 -30.97 4.83 13.69
CA THR A 452 -32.37 4.56 14.08
C THR A 452 -32.49 4.16 15.53
N ASP A 453 -31.43 3.67 16.16
CA ASP A 453 -31.44 3.21 17.55
C ASP A 453 -31.39 4.40 18.50
N LYS A 454 -30.71 5.47 18.08
CA LYS A 454 -30.63 6.75 18.81
C LYS A 454 -31.61 7.81 18.34
N ASP A 455 -32.42 7.54 17.33
CA ASP A 455 -33.32 8.53 16.68
C ASP A 455 -32.55 9.75 16.10
N GLU A 456 -31.34 9.55 15.58
CA GLU A 456 -30.44 10.58 15.08
C GLU A 456 -30.35 10.54 13.54
N TYR A 457 -30.56 11.68 12.92
CA TYR A 457 -30.56 11.84 11.47
C TYR A 457 -29.75 13.07 11.07
N GLY A 458 -28.82 12.91 10.14
CA GLY A 458 -27.94 14.01 9.81
C GLY A 458 -27.10 13.83 8.56
N VAL A 459 -26.04 14.60 8.51
CA VAL A 459 -25.06 14.58 7.43
C VAL A 459 -23.65 14.67 8.01
N GLN A 460 -22.77 13.86 7.47
CA GLN A 460 -21.34 13.96 7.70
C GLN A 460 -20.68 14.53 6.45
N ILE A 461 -19.78 15.48 6.64
CA ILE A 461 -18.94 16.06 5.60
C ILE A 461 -17.47 15.83 5.94
N SER A 462 -16.65 15.68 4.92
CA SER A 462 -15.20 15.59 5.08
C SER A 462 -14.47 16.36 4.00
N GLY A 463 -13.24 16.75 4.31
CA GLY A 463 -12.36 17.48 3.42
C GLY A 463 -10.97 17.64 4.02
N GLY A 464 -10.14 18.39 3.34
CA GLY A 464 -8.78 18.72 3.75
C GLY A 464 -8.21 19.81 2.87
N ASP A 465 -7.04 20.33 3.22
CA ASP A 465 -6.40 21.33 2.41
C ASP A 465 -5.40 20.72 1.39
N ALA A 466 -5.18 21.42 0.26
CA ALA A 466 -4.34 20.93 -0.82
C ALA A 466 -2.84 20.89 -0.47
N VAL A 467 -2.39 21.60 0.57
CA VAL A 467 -1.00 21.61 1.02
C VAL A 467 -0.75 20.75 2.25
N MET A 468 -1.79 20.03 2.73
CA MET A 468 -1.70 19.05 3.80
C MET A 468 -1.27 19.61 5.19
N ASP A 469 -1.49 20.89 5.46
CA ASP A 469 -1.35 21.45 6.81
C ASP A 469 -2.55 21.04 7.70
N PHE A 470 -3.70 20.88 7.05
CA PHE A 470 -4.92 20.28 7.58
C PHE A 470 -5.27 19.06 6.71
N PRO A 471 -4.61 17.93 6.91
CA PRO A 471 -4.73 16.78 6.01
C PRO A 471 -6.12 16.18 5.96
N GLY A 472 -6.88 16.34 7.05
CA GLY A 472 -8.25 15.88 7.09
C GLY A 472 -9.09 16.58 8.14
N TYR A 473 -10.37 16.76 7.82
CA TYR A 473 -11.39 17.04 8.82
C TYR A 473 -12.65 16.24 8.49
N THR A 474 -13.37 15.88 9.54
CA THR A 474 -14.70 15.28 9.46
C THR A 474 -15.62 16.06 10.36
N ALA A 475 -16.76 16.47 9.86
CA ALA A 475 -17.79 17.16 10.64
C ALA A 475 -19.12 16.46 10.43
N THR A 476 -19.76 16.08 11.53
CA THR A 476 -21.09 15.47 11.55
C THR A 476 -22.07 16.46 12.17
N LEU A 477 -23.22 16.62 11.56
CA LEU A 477 -24.34 17.38 12.12
C LEU A 477 -25.58 16.48 12.09
N GLN A 478 -26.16 16.20 13.24
CA GLN A 478 -27.31 15.33 13.42
C GLN A 478 -28.42 16.07 14.18
N TYR A 479 -29.63 15.62 13.97
CA TYR A 479 -30.79 16.04 14.77
C TYR A 479 -31.37 14.81 15.45
N ASN A 480 -31.37 14.81 16.80
CA ASN A 480 -32.07 13.83 17.59
C ASN A 480 -33.55 14.17 17.66
N THR A 481 -34.40 13.31 17.10
CA THR A 481 -35.84 13.56 16.97
C THR A 481 -36.58 13.36 18.29
N LYS A 482 -36.05 12.58 19.19
CA LYS A 482 -36.64 12.33 20.52
C LYS A 482 -36.34 13.46 21.48
N GLU A 483 -35.10 13.85 21.63
CA GLU A 483 -34.67 14.95 22.51
C GLU A 483 -34.88 16.34 21.86
N ARG A 484 -35.06 16.39 20.54
CA ARG A 484 -35.27 17.60 19.73
C ARG A 484 -34.08 18.57 19.74
N GLU A 485 -32.88 18.02 19.74
CA GLU A 485 -31.64 18.77 19.79
C GLU A 485 -30.75 18.51 18.58
N PHE A 486 -29.88 19.49 18.26
CA PHE A 486 -28.81 19.33 17.29
C PHE A 486 -27.56 18.82 18.01
N LEU A 487 -27.05 17.73 17.51
CA LEU A 487 -25.81 17.06 17.94
C LEU A 487 -24.78 17.12 16.85
N GLY A 488 -23.53 16.85 17.15
CA GLY A 488 -22.54 16.74 16.12
C GLY A 488 -21.11 16.69 16.62
N ASP A 489 -20.23 16.31 15.72
CA ASP A 489 -18.82 16.16 15.94
C ASP A 489 -18.02 16.94 14.90
N LEU A 490 -16.88 17.44 15.29
CA LEU A 490 -15.86 17.99 14.41
C LEU A 490 -14.49 17.42 14.82
N ALA A 491 -13.90 16.62 13.98
CA ALA A 491 -12.53 16.16 14.14
C ALA A 491 -11.64 16.81 13.07
N VAL A 492 -10.52 17.41 13.48
CA VAL A 492 -9.56 18.07 12.59
C VAL A 492 -8.17 17.54 12.89
N GLU A 493 -7.53 16.97 11.86
CA GLU A 493 -6.12 16.63 11.91
C GLU A 493 -5.27 17.86 11.61
N LEU A 494 -4.17 18.03 12.38
CA LEU A 494 -3.30 19.19 12.29
C LEU A 494 -1.84 18.76 12.12
N ASN A 495 -1.28 18.89 10.91
CA ASN A 495 0.14 18.66 10.66
C ASN A 495 1.03 19.86 11.04
N TYR A 496 0.42 20.98 11.40
CA TYR A 496 1.12 22.20 11.76
C TYR A 496 2.10 22.02 12.95
N PHE A 497 1.82 21.02 13.79
CA PHE A 497 2.66 20.68 14.95
C PHE A 497 3.67 19.55 14.67
N ALA A 498 3.92 19.21 13.40
CA ALA A 498 4.91 18.20 13.07
C ALA A 498 6.25 18.46 13.81
N PRO A 499 6.91 17.43 14.37
CA PRO A 499 6.67 16.00 14.19
C PRO A 499 5.60 15.34 15.10
N PHE A 500 4.83 16.12 15.85
CA PHE A 500 3.70 15.61 16.60
C PHE A 500 2.49 15.40 15.68
N GLN A 501 1.83 14.28 15.81
CA GLN A 501 0.45 14.16 15.33
C GLN A 501 -0.44 14.93 16.29
N SER A 502 -1.34 15.71 15.78
CA SER A 502 -2.29 16.46 16.57
C SER A 502 -3.68 16.35 15.97
N THR A 503 -4.67 16.03 16.80
CA THR A 503 -6.09 15.97 16.42
C THR A 503 -6.88 16.79 17.41
N LEU A 504 -7.68 17.71 16.90
CA LEU A 504 -8.66 18.46 17.69
C LEU A 504 -10.04 17.87 17.40
N THR A 505 -10.73 17.42 18.43
CA THR A 505 -12.09 16.91 18.37
C THR A 505 -13.00 17.82 19.20
N LEU A 506 -14.12 18.19 18.64
CA LEU A 506 -15.24 18.84 19.34
C LEU A 506 -16.44 17.92 19.20
N SER A 507 -17.05 17.54 20.29
CA SER A 507 -18.22 16.65 20.29
C SER A 507 -19.34 17.27 21.13
N ARG A 508 -20.55 17.15 20.60
CA ARG A 508 -21.78 17.50 21.30
C ARG A 508 -22.75 16.33 21.19
N THR A 509 -23.02 15.71 22.32
CA THR A 509 -24.03 14.67 22.47
C THR A 509 -25.25 15.23 23.23
N VAL A 510 -26.27 14.40 23.48
CA VAL A 510 -27.44 14.77 24.29
C VAL A 510 -27.03 15.14 25.71
N ASP A 511 -26.03 14.47 26.24
CA ASP A 511 -25.68 14.55 27.66
C ASP A 511 -24.44 15.41 27.92
N GLU A 512 -23.61 15.72 26.90
CA GLU A 512 -22.28 16.28 27.14
C GLU A 512 -21.72 17.07 25.94
N ASP A 513 -21.04 18.19 26.26
CA ASP A 513 -20.18 18.93 25.32
C ASP A 513 -18.70 18.70 25.71
N GLU A 514 -17.94 18.06 24.80
CA GLU A 514 -16.52 17.76 25.01
C GLU A 514 -15.62 18.44 23.96
N MET A 515 -14.46 18.87 24.37
CA MET A 515 -13.35 19.24 23.48
C MET A 515 -12.10 18.45 23.87
N GLU A 516 -11.60 17.65 22.97
CA GLU A 516 -10.33 16.94 23.12
C GLU A 516 -9.29 17.50 22.15
N TRP A 517 -8.09 17.77 22.64
CA TRP A 517 -6.93 18.07 21.82
C TRP A 517 -5.82 17.08 22.11
N MET A 518 -5.64 16.11 21.25
CA MET A 518 -4.66 15.04 21.34
C MET A 518 -3.34 15.45 20.67
N PHE A 519 -2.24 15.14 21.32
CA PHE A 519 -0.89 15.18 20.79
C PHE A 519 -0.24 13.81 20.93
N ARG A 520 0.36 13.31 19.85
CA ARG A 520 1.01 12.00 19.81
C ARG A 520 2.37 12.11 19.12
N TYR A 521 3.40 11.53 19.74
CA TYR A 521 4.76 11.51 19.23
C TYR A 521 5.24 10.06 19.09
N PRO A 522 5.49 9.55 17.86
CA PRO A 522 6.05 8.22 17.66
C PRO A 522 7.56 8.23 17.96
N VAL A 523 7.92 7.69 19.11
CA VAL A 523 9.32 7.56 19.58
C VAL A 523 10.07 6.51 18.79
N LEU A 524 9.41 5.39 18.46
CA LEU A 524 9.91 4.31 17.64
C LEU A 524 8.89 4.00 16.54
N ASN A 525 9.37 3.89 15.31
CA ASN A 525 8.53 3.59 14.19
C ASN A 525 9.31 2.77 13.13
N ARG A 526 9.29 1.45 13.29
CA ARG A 526 10.03 0.50 12.43
C ARG A 526 9.08 -0.22 11.49
N LEU A 527 9.54 -0.46 10.26
CA LEU A 527 8.81 -1.20 9.24
C LEU A 527 9.40 -2.59 8.97
N SER A 528 10.54 -2.92 9.55
CA SER A 528 11.24 -4.19 9.36
C SER A 528 11.75 -4.74 10.71
N PRO A 529 11.64 -6.06 10.97
CA PRO A 529 11.11 -7.16 10.13
C PRO A 529 9.57 -7.26 10.10
N GLY A 530 8.87 -6.40 10.76
CA GLY A 530 7.46 -6.17 10.78
C GLY A 530 7.23 -4.74 11.24
N PHE A 531 5.99 -4.27 11.25
CA PHE A 531 5.69 -2.94 11.76
C PHE A 531 5.80 -2.94 13.30
N SER A 532 6.54 -1.99 13.85
CA SER A 532 6.62 -1.76 15.29
C SER A 532 6.59 -0.27 15.57
N GLN A 533 5.67 0.17 16.39
CA GLN A 533 5.53 1.56 16.78
C GLN A 533 5.42 1.67 18.29
N LEU A 534 6.23 2.54 18.88
CA LEU A 534 6.06 3.01 20.25
C LEU A 534 5.78 4.51 20.17
N ALA A 535 4.63 4.93 20.68
CA ALA A 535 4.25 6.33 20.74
C ALA A 535 3.94 6.76 22.17
N VAL A 536 4.24 8.01 22.46
CA VAL A 536 3.81 8.68 23.71
C VAL A 536 2.97 9.89 23.32
N GLY A 537 2.04 10.26 24.19
CA GLY A 537 1.18 11.39 23.92
C GLY A 537 0.40 11.84 25.13
N ALA A 538 -0.42 12.84 24.93
CA ALA A 538 -1.38 13.31 25.89
C ALA A 538 -2.59 13.92 25.19
N SER A 539 -3.78 13.70 25.74
CA SER A 539 -5.00 14.42 25.39
C SER A 539 -5.25 15.51 26.44
N LEU A 540 -5.61 16.69 25.95
CA LEU A 540 -6.13 17.80 26.75
C LEU A 540 -7.64 17.81 26.56
N ILE A 541 -8.38 17.54 27.63
CA ILE A 541 -9.83 17.36 27.57
C ILE A 541 -10.50 18.48 28.38
N LYS A 542 -11.44 19.16 27.74
CA LYS A 542 -12.35 20.09 28.41
C LYS A 542 -13.75 19.54 28.27
N ASP A 543 -14.36 19.31 29.37
CA ASP A 543 -15.63 18.69 29.55
C ASP A 543 -16.45 19.54 30.55
N GLU A 544 -17.76 19.41 30.51
CA GLU A 544 -18.65 20.15 31.42
C GLU A 544 -18.39 19.85 32.90
N ASP A 545 -18.03 18.64 33.23
CA ASP A 545 -17.76 18.21 34.61
C ASP A 545 -16.42 18.67 35.19
N TYR A 546 -15.55 19.21 34.33
CA TYR A 546 -14.22 19.62 34.75
C TYR A 546 -14.13 21.09 35.11
N ARG A 547 -13.42 21.38 36.21
CA ARG A 547 -13.02 22.73 36.56
C ARG A 547 -11.70 23.09 35.85
N GLY A 548 -11.73 23.27 34.56
CA GLY A 548 -10.55 23.57 33.76
C GLY A 548 -10.31 22.50 32.69
N VAL A 549 -9.06 22.14 32.48
CA VAL A 549 -8.65 21.16 31.47
C VAL A 549 -8.14 19.88 32.17
N GLY A 550 -8.71 18.75 31.80
CA GLY A 550 -8.17 17.44 32.12
C GLY A 550 -6.97 17.09 31.24
N VAL A 551 -6.06 16.27 31.74
CA VAL A 551 -4.89 15.80 30.99
C VAL A 551 -4.84 14.28 31.07
N THR A 552 -4.75 13.62 29.91
CA THR A 552 -4.67 12.16 29.81
C THR A 552 -3.39 11.76 29.07
N PRO A 553 -2.23 11.66 29.76
CA PRO A 553 -1.04 11.10 29.15
C PRO A 553 -1.24 9.61 28.81
N PHE A 554 -0.62 9.18 27.72
CA PHE A 554 -0.70 7.79 27.27
C PHE A 554 0.60 7.29 26.64
N VAL A 555 0.75 5.96 26.63
CA VAL A 555 1.77 5.22 25.90
C VAL A 555 1.07 4.17 25.06
N GLN A 556 1.43 4.09 23.79
CA GLN A 556 0.91 3.10 22.84
C GLN A 556 2.05 2.27 22.27
N LEU A 557 1.88 0.95 22.23
CA LEU A 557 2.78 0.02 21.56
C LEU A 557 1.98 -0.78 20.53
N GLY A 558 2.34 -0.66 19.26
CA GLY A 558 1.81 -1.48 18.18
C GLY A 558 2.91 -2.37 17.60
N ILE A 559 2.67 -3.66 17.49
CA ILE A 559 3.59 -4.63 16.89
C ILE A 559 2.80 -5.49 15.92
N GLN A 560 3.28 -5.60 14.69
CA GLN A 560 2.68 -6.44 13.66
C GLN A 560 3.77 -7.30 13.00
N TYR A 561 3.70 -8.59 13.22
CA TYR A 561 4.52 -9.61 12.58
C TYR A 561 3.67 -10.45 11.60
N PRO A 562 4.29 -11.30 10.74
CA PRO A 562 3.57 -12.04 9.70
C PRO A 562 2.32 -12.78 10.15
N LYS A 563 2.32 -13.25 11.40
CA LYS A 563 1.23 -14.08 11.94
C LYS A 563 0.67 -13.55 13.26
N SER A 564 1.04 -12.34 13.65
CA SER A 564 0.63 -11.78 14.94
C SER A 564 0.56 -10.26 14.91
N LYS A 565 -0.50 -9.69 15.48
CA LYS A 565 -0.65 -8.26 15.71
C LYS A 565 -0.94 -8.03 17.18
N LEU A 566 -0.23 -7.12 17.80
CA LEU A 566 -0.43 -6.72 19.19
C LEU A 566 -0.48 -5.20 19.28
N ASN A 567 -1.54 -4.68 19.87
CA ASN A 567 -1.65 -3.28 20.26
C ASN A 567 -1.83 -3.21 21.78
N LEU A 568 -1.03 -2.40 22.43
CA LEU A 568 -1.15 -2.11 23.85
C LEU A 568 -1.27 -0.60 24.01
N GLN A 569 -2.16 -0.17 24.88
CA GLN A 569 -2.27 1.22 25.28
C GLN A 569 -2.41 1.30 26.78
N VAL A 570 -1.71 2.25 27.38
CA VAL A 570 -1.84 2.60 28.80
C VAL A 570 -2.00 4.09 28.88
N SER A 571 -2.99 4.54 29.65
CA SER A 571 -3.27 5.96 29.87
C SER A 571 -3.68 6.24 31.31
N SER A 572 -3.53 7.50 31.73
CA SER A 572 -3.93 7.96 33.06
C SER A 572 -4.64 9.31 32.97
N ALA A 573 -5.95 9.29 33.17
CA ALA A 573 -6.74 10.52 33.17
C ALA A 573 -6.50 11.32 34.45
N GLN A 574 -6.23 12.61 34.33
CA GLN A 574 -6.03 13.53 35.46
C GLN A 574 -6.88 14.77 35.24
N SER A 575 -7.82 15.05 36.12
CA SER A 575 -8.65 16.26 36.03
C SER A 575 -9.08 16.76 37.41
N ARG A 576 -9.57 17.98 37.47
CA ARG A 576 -10.23 18.55 38.65
C ARG A 576 -11.71 18.70 38.32
N LEU A 577 -12.56 18.05 39.11
CA LEU A 577 -14.01 18.10 38.96
C LEU A 577 -14.58 19.43 39.49
N LYS A 578 -15.79 19.79 39.08
CA LYS A 578 -16.49 21.02 39.55
C LYS A 578 -16.72 21.05 41.04
N ASN A 579 -16.81 19.88 41.68
CA ASN A 579 -16.91 19.76 43.15
C ASN A 579 -15.57 19.94 43.89
N ASP A 580 -14.53 20.41 43.19
CA ASP A 580 -13.16 20.62 43.69
C ASP A 580 -12.39 19.32 44.02
N GLU A 581 -12.93 18.16 43.69
CA GLU A 581 -12.20 16.88 43.83
C GLU A 581 -11.21 16.65 42.71
N ASN A 582 -10.10 16.00 43.03
CA ASN A 582 -9.15 15.53 41.99
C ASN A 582 -9.57 14.14 41.51
N ARG A 583 -9.73 14.00 40.20
CA ARG A 583 -9.92 12.71 39.55
C ARG A 583 -8.56 12.18 39.10
N SER A 584 -8.33 10.89 39.30
CA SER A 584 -7.18 10.17 38.76
C SER A 584 -7.65 8.80 38.34
N GLY A 585 -7.70 8.58 37.04
CA GLY A 585 -8.08 7.32 36.41
C GLY A 585 -6.88 6.62 35.76
N PHE A 586 -6.92 5.29 35.70
CA PHE A 586 -5.95 4.46 34.99
C PHE A 586 -6.67 3.50 34.06
N TYR A 587 -6.20 3.45 32.79
CA TYR A 587 -6.76 2.61 31.77
C TYR A 587 -5.65 1.82 31.07
N ALA A 588 -5.91 0.56 30.77
CA ALA A 588 -5.01 -0.25 29.96
C ALA A 588 -5.83 -1.12 29.02
N THR A 589 -5.43 -1.13 27.75
CA THR A 589 -6.04 -2.00 26.73
C THR A 589 -4.97 -2.87 26.07
N ALA A 590 -5.35 -4.10 25.73
CA ALA A 590 -4.54 -5.02 24.97
C ALA A 590 -5.41 -5.65 23.88
N ASP A 591 -4.93 -5.61 22.64
CA ASP A 591 -5.56 -6.23 21.49
C ASP A 591 -4.52 -7.11 20.80
N TRP A 592 -4.73 -8.41 20.82
CA TRP A 592 -3.83 -9.39 20.25
C TRP A 592 -4.54 -10.28 19.24
N ASN A 593 -3.99 -10.34 18.04
CA ASN A 593 -4.46 -11.18 16.95
C ASN A 593 -3.38 -12.16 16.55
N GLN A 594 -3.71 -13.43 16.41
CA GLN A 594 -2.83 -14.49 15.95
C GLN A 594 -3.45 -15.20 14.74
N TYR A 595 -2.71 -15.30 13.63
CA TYR A 595 -3.17 -15.89 12.39
C TYR A 595 -2.54 -17.26 12.15
N PHE A 596 -3.36 -18.26 11.76
CA PHE A 596 -2.97 -19.64 11.43
C PHE A 596 -3.54 -20.01 10.05
N GLY A 597 -2.84 -19.62 8.98
CA GLY A 597 -3.41 -19.66 7.63
C GLY A 597 -4.60 -18.71 7.54
N GLU A 598 -5.76 -19.20 7.20
CA GLU A 598 -7.01 -18.43 7.11
C GLU A 598 -7.75 -18.28 8.47
N ASN A 599 -7.26 -18.93 9.53
CA ASN A 599 -7.90 -18.87 10.84
C ASN A 599 -7.26 -17.77 11.69
N GLN A 600 -8.05 -17.14 12.56
CA GLN A 600 -7.63 -16.09 13.46
C GLN A 600 -8.07 -16.39 14.91
N ILE A 601 -7.19 -16.16 15.85
CA ILE A 601 -7.54 -16.01 17.27
C ILE A 601 -7.36 -14.53 17.60
N HIS A 602 -8.38 -13.93 18.20
CA HIS A 602 -8.39 -12.56 18.69
C HIS A 602 -8.62 -12.57 20.19
N LEU A 603 -7.77 -11.84 20.92
CA LEU A 603 -7.92 -11.56 22.34
C LEU A 603 -7.88 -10.05 22.54
N TRP A 604 -8.97 -9.51 23.03
CA TRP A 604 -9.05 -8.14 23.48
C TRP A 604 -9.26 -8.10 24.98
N ALA A 605 -8.61 -7.16 25.68
CA ALA A 605 -8.75 -6.98 27.12
C ALA A 605 -8.64 -5.51 27.49
N LYS A 606 -9.45 -5.09 28.46
CA LYS A 606 -9.48 -3.73 29.03
C LYS A 606 -9.41 -3.81 30.54
N TYR A 607 -8.60 -2.97 31.13
CA TYR A 607 -8.58 -2.69 32.55
C TYR A 607 -8.93 -1.25 32.79
N LEU A 608 -9.81 -1.00 33.74
CA LEU A 608 -10.28 0.32 34.16
C LEU A 608 -10.15 0.45 35.69
N ASP A 609 -9.61 1.57 36.16
CA ASP A 609 -9.60 1.98 37.57
C ASP A 609 -9.77 3.51 37.62
N ASP A 610 -11.01 3.98 37.67
CA ASP A 610 -11.36 5.40 37.71
C ASP A 610 -12.57 5.63 38.65
N PRO A 611 -12.32 5.61 39.99
CA PRO A 611 -13.38 5.61 40.98
C PRO A 611 -14.20 6.91 41.03
N LYS A 612 -13.70 7.99 40.42
CA LYS A 612 -14.35 9.30 40.39
C LYS A 612 -14.93 9.67 39.02
N ASN A 613 -14.89 8.79 38.06
CA ASN A 613 -15.59 8.98 36.81
C ASN A 613 -17.06 8.56 36.98
N PRO A 614 -18.06 9.47 36.87
CA PRO A 614 -19.46 9.09 36.95
C PRO A 614 -19.87 8.17 35.78
N ASP A 615 -19.26 8.37 34.60
CA ASP A 615 -19.60 7.71 33.34
C ASP A 615 -18.67 6.54 33.01
N ALA A 616 -17.90 6.07 33.99
CA ALA A 616 -17.04 4.91 33.77
C ALA A 616 -17.88 3.64 33.58
N VAL A 617 -17.94 3.17 32.35
CA VAL A 617 -18.66 1.96 31.97
C VAL A 617 -17.73 0.97 31.27
N PHE A 618 -18.08 -0.30 31.33
CA PHE A 618 -17.57 -1.29 30.40
C PHE A 618 -18.38 -1.24 29.09
N ASP A 619 -17.70 -1.50 27.99
CA ASP A 619 -18.36 -1.67 26.70
C ASP A 619 -19.39 -2.81 26.80
N GLU A 620 -20.41 -2.79 25.96
CA GLU A 620 -21.48 -3.79 25.97
C GLU A 620 -20.93 -5.21 25.77
N ILE A 621 -21.35 -6.12 26.66
CA ILE A 621 -21.08 -7.54 26.53
C ILE A 621 -22.13 -8.16 25.62
N ARG A 622 -21.70 -8.83 24.55
CA ARG A 622 -22.62 -9.52 23.63
C ARG A 622 -23.56 -10.47 24.41
N GLY A 623 -24.84 -10.34 24.19
CA GLY A 623 -25.87 -11.11 24.93
C GLY A 623 -26.45 -10.43 26.17
N TYR A 624 -26.09 -9.18 26.43
CA TYR A 624 -26.71 -8.30 27.40
C TYR A 624 -27.24 -7.04 26.71
N ASP A 625 -28.25 -6.35 27.29
CA ASP A 625 -28.84 -5.13 26.73
C ASP A 625 -28.33 -3.85 27.37
N VAL A 626 -27.46 -3.96 28.33
CA VAL A 626 -27.08 -2.84 29.20
C VAL A 626 -25.57 -2.80 29.36
N GLU A 627 -24.97 -1.65 29.14
CA GLU A 627 -23.62 -1.36 29.54
C GLU A 627 -23.45 -1.55 31.05
N LEU A 628 -22.37 -2.18 31.47
CA LEU A 628 -22.09 -2.41 32.86
C LEU A 628 -21.33 -1.21 33.43
N ALA A 629 -22.00 -0.41 34.29
CA ALA A 629 -21.35 0.65 35.03
C ALA A 629 -20.28 0.05 35.98
N ALA A 630 -19.03 0.43 35.77
CA ALA A 630 -17.92 -0.08 36.58
C ALA A 630 -16.84 0.97 36.76
N LYS A 631 -16.59 1.37 38.01
CA LYS A 631 -15.51 2.32 38.33
C LYS A 631 -14.14 1.66 38.38
N LYS A 632 -14.11 0.35 38.52
CA LYS A 632 -12.90 -0.48 38.49
C LYS A 632 -13.24 -1.90 38.05
N GLY A 633 -12.39 -2.50 37.25
CA GLY A 633 -12.56 -3.89 36.85
C GLY A 633 -11.78 -4.27 35.58
N LYS A 634 -12.12 -5.43 35.06
CA LYS A 634 -11.51 -6.02 33.87
C LYS A 634 -12.59 -6.48 32.89
N MET A 635 -12.32 -6.34 31.61
CA MET A 635 -13.13 -6.87 30.54
C MET A 635 -12.26 -7.64 29.56
N TYR A 636 -12.78 -8.69 28.95
CA TYR A 636 -12.07 -9.44 27.91
C TYR A 636 -13.04 -10.03 26.89
N THR A 637 -12.51 -10.18 25.67
CA THR A 637 -13.13 -10.89 24.55
C THR A 637 -12.13 -11.89 24.01
N LEU A 638 -12.54 -13.13 23.82
CA LEU A 638 -11.77 -14.16 23.10
C LEU A 638 -12.58 -14.64 21.91
N GLU A 639 -11.99 -14.60 20.73
CA GLU A 639 -12.62 -15.00 19.49
C GLU A 639 -11.77 -16.00 18.72
N TYR A 640 -12.44 -16.91 18.03
CA TYR A 640 -11.85 -17.72 16.97
C TYR A 640 -12.67 -17.56 15.71
N SER A 641 -12.05 -17.03 14.65
CA SER A 641 -12.70 -16.74 13.38
C SER A 641 -12.06 -17.52 12.24
N ARG A 642 -12.88 -17.94 11.28
CA ARG A 642 -12.42 -18.57 10.04
C ARG A 642 -13.35 -18.27 8.86
N PRO A 643 -12.81 -18.15 7.63
CA PRO A 643 -13.61 -18.16 6.42
C PRO A 643 -14.30 -19.53 6.26
N LEU A 644 -15.57 -19.51 5.92
CA LEU A 644 -16.37 -20.71 5.59
C LEU A 644 -16.42 -20.93 4.09
N PHE A 645 -16.70 -19.86 3.34
CA PHE A 645 -16.76 -19.88 1.88
C PHE A 645 -16.20 -18.58 1.29
N GLN A 646 -15.42 -18.70 0.23
CA GLN A 646 -15.06 -17.60 -0.67
C GLN A 646 -16.11 -17.58 -1.79
N ILE A 647 -16.80 -16.47 -1.98
CA ILE A 647 -17.92 -16.34 -2.92
C ILE A 647 -17.44 -15.68 -4.22
N HIS A 648 -16.76 -14.53 -4.12
CA HIS A 648 -16.20 -13.73 -5.22
C HIS A 648 -17.15 -13.63 -6.42
N ASN A 649 -18.40 -13.25 -6.17
CA ASN A 649 -19.44 -13.15 -7.20
C ASN A 649 -20.49 -12.10 -6.80
N GLY A 650 -21.31 -11.68 -7.73
CA GLY A 650 -22.32 -10.68 -7.43
C GLY A 650 -23.12 -10.19 -8.63
N LEU A 651 -23.71 -9.01 -8.47
CA LEU A 651 -24.48 -8.30 -9.47
C LEU A 651 -23.75 -7.03 -9.89
N TRP A 652 -23.80 -6.72 -11.18
CA TRP A 652 -23.27 -5.45 -11.69
C TRP A 652 -24.24 -4.30 -11.47
N ASN A 653 -25.53 -4.55 -11.60
CA ASN A 653 -26.56 -3.54 -11.45
C ASN A 653 -27.83 -4.13 -10.78
N PRO A 654 -28.17 -3.75 -9.52
CA PRO A 654 -27.38 -2.88 -8.64
C PRO A 654 -26.02 -3.50 -8.32
N SER A 655 -25.01 -2.66 -8.07
CA SER A 655 -23.67 -3.18 -7.79
C SER A 655 -23.59 -3.71 -6.37
N VAL A 656 -23.59 -5.04 -6.29
CA VAL A 656 -23.43 -5.80 -5.04
C VAL A 656 -22.48 -6.96 -5.31
N TYR A 657 -21.35 -6.98 -4.61
CA TYR A 657 -20.36 -8.05 -4.72
C TYR A 657 -20.25 -8.77 -3.38
N PHE A 658 -20.44 -10.09 -3.40
CA PHE A 658 -20.29 -10.96 -2.25
C PHE A 658 -18.86 -11.49 -2.22
N GLU A 659 -18.13 -11.19 -1.16
CA GLU A 659 -16.72 -11.54 -1.06
C GLU A 659 -16.52 -12.87 -0.32
N ASN A 660 -16.89 -12.91 0.95
CA ASN A 660 -16.69 -14.07 1.83
C ASN A 660 -17.88 -14.28 2.76
N LEU A 661 -18.10 -15.52 3.16
CA LEU A 661 -18.86 -15.88 4.36
C LEU A 661 -17.88 -16.40 5.40
N SER A 662 -17.85 -15.80 6.59
CA SER A 662 -17.00 -16.22 7.71
C SER A 662 -17.82 -16.54 8.96
N GLY A 663 -17.23 -17.31 9.86
CA GLY A 663 -17.84 -17.66 11.15
C GLY A 663 -16.89 -17.37 12.30
N THR A 664 -17.43 -16.85 13.39
CA THR A 664 -16.70 -16.52 14.63
C THR A 664 -17.34 -17.21 15.81
N LEU A 665 -16.54 -17.88 16.61
CA LEU A 665 -16.90 -18.31 17.98
C LEU A 665 -16.34 -17.29 18.96
N PHE A 666 -17.12 -16.83 19.91
CA PHE A 666 -16.69 -15.85 20.87
C PHE A 666 -17.02 -16.21 22.33
N MET A 667 -16.26 -15.63 23.24
CA MET A 667 -16.49 -15.63 24.67
C MET A 667 -16.12 -14.25 25.23
N ASP A 668 -17.07 -13.59 25.86
CA ASP A 668 -16.91 -12.29 26.49
C ASP A 668 -17.02 -12.40 28.01
N GLY A 669 -16.37 -11.49 28.73
CA GLY A 669 -16.53 -11.40 30.18
C GLY A 669 -16.19 -10.02 30.71
N ALA A 670 -16.99 -9.56 31.66
CA ALA A 670 -16.77 -8.38 32.48
C ALA A 670 -16.71 -8.76 33.95
N LEU A 671 -15.67 -8.31 34.64
CA LEU A 671 -15.35 -8.59 36.03
C LEU A 671 -15.19 -7.25 36.78
N PRO A 672 -16.30 -6.57 37.10
CA PRO A 672 -16.26 -5.37 37.91
C PRO A 672 -15.82 -5.73 39.36
N ASP A 673 -15.22 -4.76 40.05
CA ASP A 673 -14.86 -4.90 41.46
C ASP A 673 -16.10 -4.85 42.37
N ILE A 674 -17.13 -4.14 41.95
CA ILE A 674 -18.43 -4.03 42.64
C ILE A 674 -19.52 -4.30 41.57
N GLY A 675 -20.49 -5.15 41.90
CA GLY A 675 -21.59 -5.53 41.03
C GLY A 675 -21.50 -6.97 40.50
N GLU A 676 -22.42 -7.33 39.65
CA GLU A 676 -22.50 -8.69 39.10
C GLU A 676 -21.54 -8.88 37.94
N ARG A 677 -20.90 -10.05 37.91
CA ARG A 677 -20.05 -10.46 36.78
C ARG A 677 -20.92 -10.84 35.61
N GLN A 678 -20.64 -10.28 34.46
CA GLN A 678 -21.25 -10.67 33.18
C GLN A 678 -20.33 -11.58 32.40
N SER A 679 -20.88 -12.56 31.74
CA SER A 679 -20.16 -13.35 30.74
C SER A 679 -21.13 -13.96 29.73
N SER A 680 -20.68 -14.12 28.52
CA SER A 680 -21.43 -14.74 27.46
C SER A 680 -20.52 -15.53 26.53
N TRP A 681 -21.12 -16.43 25.76
CA TRP A 681 -20.48 -17.11 24.64
C TRP A 681 -21.47 -17.25 23.48
N GLY A 682 -20.94 -17.38 22.29
CA GLY A 682 -21.82 -17.48 21.14
C GLY A 682 -21.10 -17.69 19.82
N VAL A 683 -21.88 -17.52 18.77
CA VAL A 683 -21.43 -17.67 17.38
C VAL A 683 -21.93 -16.50 16.57
N GLU A 684 -21.09 -16.03 15.65
CA GLU A 684 -21.43 -15.04 14.64
C GLU A 684 -21.19 -15.61 13.25
N LEU A 685 -22.05 -15.23 12.31
CA LEU A 685 -21.85 -15.41 10.89
C LEU A 685 -21.75 -14.03 10.24
N HIS A 686 -20.76 -13.86 9.40
CA HIS A 686 -20.46 -12.60 8.73
C HIS A 686 -20.45 -12.81 7.22
N LEU A 687 -21.28 -12.03 6.51
CA LEU A 687 -21.28 -11.96 5.05
C LEU A 687 -20.66 -10.63 4.62
N GLU A 688 -19.44 -10.72 4.12
CA GLU A 688 -18.71 -9.56 3.60
C GLU A 688 -19.19 -9.23 2.19
N THR A 689 -19.60 -7.98 1.98
CA THR A 689 -20.07 -7.48 0.69
C THR A 689 -19.46 -6.14 0.35
N LYS A 690 -19.31 -5.88 -0.94
CA LYS A 690 -18.93 -4.57 -1.47
C LYS A 690 -20.07 -4.02 -2.30
N LEU A 691 -20.47 -2.79 -2.00
CA LEU A 691 -21.54 -2.07 -2.68
C LEU A 691 -20.96 -0.93 -3.51
N LEU A 692 -21.73 -0.44 -4.47
CA LEU A 692 -21.39 0.73 -5.29
C LEU A 692 -20.01 0.62 -5.96
N TYR A 693 -19.73 -0.51 -6.61
CA TYR A 693 -18.44 -0.78 -7.28
C TYR A 693 -17.23 -0.78 -6.32
N GLY A 694 -17.43 -1.28 -5.11
CA GLY A 694 -16.37 -1.39 -4.10
C GLY A 694 -16.11 -0.14 -3.26
N TYR A 695 -16.95 0.90 -3.39
CA TYR A 695 -16.81 2.11 -2.57
C TYR A 695 -17.30 1.94 -1.13
N ILE A 696 -18.24 1.04 -0.90
CA ILE A 696 -18.79 0.77 0.44
C ILE A 696 -18.57 -0.70 0.75
N SER A 697 -17.83 -0.99 1.80
CA SER A 697 -17.72 -2.32 2.36
C SER A 697 -18.76 -2.52 3.45
N CYS A 698 -19.52 -3.61 3.40
CA CYS A 698 -20.51 -3.96 4.40
C CYS A 698 -20.25 -5.36 4.93
N ASP A 699 -20.28 -5.51 6.26
CA ASP A 699 -20.28 -6.79 6.95
C ASP A 699 -21.67 -7.02 7.56
N TRP A 700 -22.43 -7.94 6.97
CA TRP A 700 -23.75 -8.34 7.43
C TRP A 700 -23.58 -9.47 8.43
N GLY A 701 -23.88 -9.20 9.69
CA GLY A 701 -23.70 -10.15 10.77
C GLY A 701 -25.02 -10.72 11.30
N GLY A 702 -24.99 -12.02 11.60
CA GLY A 702 -26.01 -12.69 12.44
C GLY A 702 -25.32 -13.27 13.67
N ARG A 703 -25.81 -12.95 14.86
CA ARG A 703 -25.24 -13.37 16.13
C ARG A 703 -26.23 -14.18 16.95
N TYR A 704 -25.75 -15.25 17.55
CA TYR A 704 -26.37 -15.92 18.68
C TYR A 704 -25.45 -15.81 19.87
N ALA A 705 -25.99 -15.34 21.01
CA ALA A 705 -25.28 -15.25 22.29
C ALA A 705 -26.09 -15.93 23.40
N HIS A 706 -25.38 -16.63 24.28
CA HIS A 706 -25.90 -17.21 25.51
C HIS A 706 -25.19 -16.59 26.70
N ASN A 707 -25.93 -15.92 27.59
CA ASN A 707 -25.35 -15.24 28.73
C ASN A 707 -25.34 -16.12 30.03
N ARG A 708 -24.65 -15.66 31.04
CA ARG A 708 -24.51 -16.37 32.33
C ARG A 708 -25.85 -16.54 33.05
N GLU A 709 -26.82 -15.70 32.80
CA GLU A 709 -28.15 -15.72 33.41
C GLU A 709 -29.04 -16.79 32.78
N GLY A 710 -28.62 -17.39 31.69
CA GLY A 710 -29.32 -18.44 30.97
C GLY A 710 -30.15 -17.93 29.76
N ASP A 711 -30.06 -16.64 29.45
CA ASP A 711 -30.78 -16.06 28.34
C ASP A 711 -30.09 -16.33 26.99
N ASN A 712 -30.90 -16.49 25.95
CA ASN A 712 -30.46 -16.63 24.60
C ASN A 712 -30.87 -15.38 23.80
N ARG A 713 -29.92 -14.82 23.06
CA ARG A 713 -30.14 -13.66 22.23
C ARG A 713 -29.79 -13.92 20.79
N TYR A 714 -30.57 -13.34 19.91
CA TYR A 714 -30.37 -13.35 18.47
C TYR A 714 -30.36 -11.90 17.99
N GLU A 715 -29.32 -11.57 17.24
CA GLU A 715 -29.12 -10.22 16.74
C GLU A 715 -28.71 -10.26 15.27
N VAL A 716 -29.16 -9.29 14.51
CA VAL A 716 -28.69 -9.03 13.13
C VAL A 716 -28.10 -7.63 13.14
N PHE A 717 -26.90 -7.50 12.62
CA PHE A 717 -26.21 -6.21 12.57
C PHE A 717 -25.54 -6.01 11.22
N VAL A 718 -25.28 -4.75 10.92
CA VAL A 718 -24.52 -4.35 9.73
C VAL A 718 -23.43 -3.39 10.17
N LYS A 719 -22.20 -3.73 9.79
CA LYS A 719 -21.05 -2.82 9.94
C LYS A 719 -20.69 -2.29 8.56
N THR A 720 -20.56 -1.00 8.42
CA THR A 720 -20.19 -0.34 7.16
C THR A 720 -18.84 0.35 7.30
N GLU A 721 -18.00 0.23 6.27
CA GLU A 721 -16.74 0.95 6.13
C GLU A 721 -16.75 1.67 4.77
N LEU A 722 -16.53 3.00 4.79
CA LEU A 722 -16.53 3.90 3.62
C LEU A 722 -15.10 4.13 3.11
#